data_a3c98e72a163b2ecc9021134ff68eab5
#
_entry.id   a3c98e72a163b2ecc9021134ff68eab5
#
_cell.length_a   1.000
_cell.length_b   1.000
_cell.length_c   1.000
_cell.angle_alpha   90.00
_cell.angle_beta   90.00
_cell.angle_gamma   90.00
#
_symmetry.space_group_name_H-M   'P 1'
#
loop_
_entity.id
_entity.type
_entity.pdbx_description
1 polymer ?
#
loop_
_entity_poly.entity_id
_entity_poly.type
_entity_poly.pdbx_seq_one_letter_code
_entity_poly.pdbx_strand_id
1 'polypeptide(L)'
;MRKLLLLCAALLCSMAAVGVTFDPNKKYAIMCQEFGQGSIGLGACHGVAPILYYVVSKELPEDAYWYIKQDETGNFTFQNAYSKQYMVYDSERVDAQKKGLNVSTTADDAAAQWSIMSLEEGGFFVRSIAAETQYFNVRKDGTYLVGTYADYRSDNGRFYFYDEDGNLVTEEGEEPGEVPDNGFDDNVGVTEDGLYWECTGKLNVPVVTSTTADPVYYKIRNNRSGKYLVYKFGALYQTDEGGTDFYVVEKKGGYQIVTYDGYAVSTYYNEYYAELTFDSYYSGADMNKWAFGFYGNGDYAGYTMSKLTDLPEYENGVVVNGQSPYTYWNDYGGYFVGLWSFDMGSLFAFCSADERHVDYMRSAGISVDGLAPVLGFRSMVDTLRLNNKEVLFDESEGGYIVALPKSVRESGTFDMHVNFDVNLDDGSVYELRLDNVAPNADGRIIIEDFDALDRHKFNIYKDGEEYQSVDVRFTYLNLVEVNYPTCNGSYYVTGSLRVTQPNIEGYDSLYVAAFKYRGASAQNYEKKSYAIKMREADGVTSRDVEFLGLRDDNNWILDAMAVDRACMRNRVSTDLWNDFATEPYYKRDGREKKARHGTRGEFAEVYLNGKYHGIYCLTEKMDRKQLKLKKLEQPETGKPIIHGTLYKSSQWSYEVLMGHEQGEEYFPMRFPRGYDNTLKQETWANYEIKYPDYEEEPIDWAPLFNAIKVVASYDDEKFESSVAEYFDIPNVVDYYLFIELMLATDNHGKNMFFYNYDQRASTLRRMIGVAPWDLDGTWGRRWDGSSSICKPDQDFTTFLWAYEHGTLTLFHRLQNSKTISWKELLSERYAELRQTYFAEESLTDRFETYASLFEVSGADEREGGRWAKLMHYDIRGDVDYIKEWITKRLAFLDKQYGYVESAGIDAVEIDHVGVTGGDGCLYIQSNIKQDISVYNLSGALVRRVQVNPGVQRIDGLAKGMYVVAGAKVIVK
;
A
#
# COMPACT_ATOMS: atom_id res chain seq x y z
N MET A 1 18.52 26.70 -57.95
CA MET A 1 17.95 26.63 -56.57
C MET A 1 16.42 26.83 -56.50
N ARG A 2 15.75 27.67 -57.30
CA ARG A 2 14.26 27.83 -57.27
C ARG A 2 13.47 26.68 -57.89
N LYS A 3 14.07 25.83 -58.75
CA LYS A 3 13.39 24.63 -59.32
C LYS A 3 13.53 23.37 -58.48
N LEU A 4 14.48 23.33 -57.57
CA LEU A 4 14.64 22.24 -56.61
C LEU A 4 13.73 22.37 -55.39
N LEU A 5 13.39 23.60 -54.97
CA LEU A 5 12.44 23.88 -53.89
C LEU A 5 10.98 23.63 -54.31
N LEU A 6 10.64 23.70 -55.59
CA LEU A 6 9.31 23.38 -56.12
C LEU A 6 9.10 21.84 -56.32
N LEU A 7 10.19 21.08 -56.49
CA LEU A 7 10.08 19.63 -56.54
C LEU A 7 9.99 18.97 -55.15
N CYS A 8 10.58 19.57 -54.14
CA CYS A 8 10.42 19.11 -52.76
C CYS A 8 9.04 19.51 -52.17
N ALA A 9 8.43 20.63 -52.64
CA ALA A 9 7.08 20.99 -52.22
C ALA A 9 5.98 20.18 -52.94
N ALA A 10 6.30 19.57 -54.13
CA ALA A 10 5.38 18.73 -54.89
C ALA A 10 5.47 17.23 -54.44
N LEU A 11 6.53 16.83 -53.72
CA LEU A 11 6.64 15.48 -53.12
C LEU A 11 6.07 15.40 -51.70
N LEU A 12 5.70 16.53 -51.08
CA LEU A 12 5.01 16.61 -49.82
C LEU A 12 3.48 16.74 -49.91
N CYS A 13 2.94 16.76 -51.13
CA CYS A 13 1.50 16.94 -51.43
C CYS A 13 0.81 15.76 -52.12
N SER A 14 1.36 14.54 -51.98
CA SER A 14 0.65 13.36 -52.51
C SER A 14 0.75 12.17 -51.53
N MET A 15 0.49 12.38 -50.26
CA MET A 15 -0.15 11.34 -49.46
C MET A 15 -1.67 11.54 -49.71
N ALA A 16 -2.21 10.75 -50.63
CA ALA A 16 -3.62 10.68 -50.90
C ALA A 16 -4.36 10.41 -49.58
N ALA A 17 -5.43 11.12 -49.33
CA ALA A 17 -6.42 10.74 -48.37
C ALA A 17 -6.95 9.37 -48.82
N VAL A 18 -6.50 8.31 -48.21
CA VAL A 18 -6.92 6.95 -48.51
C VAL A 18 -8.28 6.74 -47.90
N GLY A 19 -9.16 6.08 -48.60
CA GLY A 19 -10.59 6.05 -48.37
C GLY A 19 -11.01 5.16 -47.20
N VAL A 20 -10.74 5.63 -45.97
CA VAL A 20 -11.44 5.09 -44.80
C VAL A 20 -12.82 5.69 -44.76
N THR A 21 -13.84 4.86 -44.77
CA THR A 21 -15.24 5.26 -44.72
C THR A 21 -15.87 4.87 -43.40
N PHE A 22 -16.50 5.83 -42.72
CA PHE A 22 -17.27 5.59 -41.49
C PHE A 22 -18.77 5.73 -41.80
N ASP A 23 -19.59 4.83 -41.26
CA ASP A 23 -21.03 5.01 -41.25
C ASP A 23 -21.38 6.11 -40.23
N PRO A 24 -21.92 7.26 -40.64
CA PRO A 24 -22.19 8.37 -39.73
C PRO A 24 -23.27 8.06 -38.67
N ASN A 25 -23.96 6.92 -38.78
CA ASN A 25 -24.96 6.47 -37.81
C ASN A 25 -24.45 5.42 -36.84
N LYS A 26 -23.22 4.88 -37.05
CA LYS A 26 -22.57 3.94 -36.12
C LYS A 26 -21.66 4.67 -35.15
N LYS A 27 -21.48 4.07 -33.97
CA LYS A 27 -20.51 4.53 -32.96
C LYS A 27 -19.21 3.77 -33.10
N TYR A 28 -18.11 4.47 -32.88
CA TYR A 28 -16.75 3.90 -33.00
C TYR A 28 -15.96 4.11 -31.73
N ALA A 29 -15.27 3.07 -31.31
CA ALA A 29 -14.22 3.15 -30.32
C ALA A 29 -12.89 3.54 -31.00
N ILE A 30 -12.10 4.41 -30.38
CA ILE A 30 -10.81 4.89 -30.86
C ILE A 30 -9.71 4.26 -30.01
N MET A 31 -9.17 3.13 -30.45
CA MET A 31 -8.17 2.36 -29.73
C MET A 31 -6.75 2.87 -30.03
N CYS A 32 -5.95 3.09 -29.02
CA CYS A 32 -4.55 3.44 -29.15
C CYS A 32 -3.67 2.17 -29.20
N GLN A 33 -2.73 2.08 -30.11
CA GLN A 33 -1.82 0.94 -30.27
C GLN A 33 -1.06 0.62 -28.98
N GLU A 34 -0.50 1.62 -28.33
CA GLU A 34 0.30 1.48 -27.11
C GLU A 34 -0.45 0.88 -25.93
N PHE A 35 -1.75 1.23 -25.79
CA PHE A 35 -2.55 0.87 -24.62
C PHE A 35 -3.55 -0.26 -24.90
N GLY A 36 -3.65 -0.72 -26.14
CA GLY A 36 -4.50 -1.84 -26.53
C GLY A 36 -5.99 -1.63 -26.27
N GLN A 37 -6.67 -2.66 -25.76
CA GLN A 37 -8.13 -2.67 -25.62
C GLN A 37 -8.65 -1.50 -24.77
N GLY A 38 -9.36 -0.59 -25.43
CA GLY A 38 -9.88 0.62 -24.81
C GLY A 38 -10.35 1.62 -25.83
N SER A 39 -10.65 2.84 -25.41
CA SER A 39 -11.02 3.92 -26.31
C SER A 39 -10.76 5.28 -25.68
N ILE A 40 -10.64 6.31 -26.54
CA ILE A 40 -10.66 7.70 -26.09
C ILE A 40 -12.05 8.03 -25.55
N GLY A 41 -12.15 8.43 -24.29
CA GLY A 41 -13.38 8.79 -23.60
C GLY A 41 -13.38 10.25 -23.12
N LEU A 42 -14.58 10.73 -22.78
CA LEU A 42 -14.80 12.07 -22.23
C LEU A 42 -15.18 11.98 -20.76
N GLY A 43 -14.24 12.28 -19.85
CA GLY A 43 -14.46 12.24 -18.41
C GLY A 43 -14.80 13.59 -17.80
N ALA A 44 -15.68 13.58 -16.80
CA ALA A 44 -15.90 14.70 -15.90
C ALA A 44 -15.01 14.56 -14.68
N CYS A 45 -13.88 15.26 -14.61
CA CYS A 45 -13.09 15.36 -13.38
C CYS A 45 -13.54 16.58 -12.58
N HIS A 46 -14.19 16.34 -11.44
CA HIS A 46 -14.38 17.26 -10.30
C HIS A 46 -14.44 18.77 -10.63
N GLY A 47 -15.46 19.20 -11.40
CA GLY A 47 -15.74 20.63 -11.62
C GLY A 47 -14.76 21.37 -12.53
N VAL A 48 -13.86 20.69 -13.20
CA VAL A 48 -12.96 21.23 -14.23
C VAL A 48 -13.51 20.88 -15.61
N ALA A 49 -13.21 21.69 -16.64
CA ALA A 49 -13.64 21.48 -18.02
C ALA A 49 -13.38 20.03 -18.49
N PRO A 50 -14.23 19.46 -19.35
CA PRO A 50 -14.12 18.06 -19.75
C PRO A 50 -12.72 17.71 -20.24
N ILE A 51 -12.20 16.58 -19.74
CA ILE A 51 -10.87 16.07 -20.07
C ILE A 51 -11.03 14.83 -20.93
N LEU A 52 -10.29 14.76 -22.03
CA LEU A 52 -10.18 13.55 -22.83
C LEU A 52 -9.15 12.63 -22.21
N TYR A 53 -9.51 11.37 -21.98
CA TYR A 53 -8.65 10.37 -21.38
C TYR A 53 -8.84 9.03 -22.09
N TYR A 54 -7.86 8.16 -22.00
CA TYR A 54 -7.95 6.82 -22.56
C TYR A 54 -8.58 5.87 -21.53
N VAL A 55 -9.74 5.32 -21.87
CA VAL A 55 -10.46 4.35 -21.07
C VAL A 55 -9.93 2.96 -21.41
N VAL A 56 -9.21 2.34 -20.52
CA VAL A 56 -8.80 0.94 -20.65
C VAL A 56 -9.90 0.07 -20.06
N SER A 57 -10.75 -0.51 -20.91
CA SER A 57 -11.85 -1.38 -20.46
C SER A 57 -12.29 -2.33 -21.56
N LYS A 58 -12.74 -3.53 -21.16
CA LYS A 58 -13.37 -4.50 -22.06
C LYS A 58 -14.80 -4.08 -22.43
N GLU A 59 -15.52 -3.53 -21.47
CA GLU A 59 -16.85 -2.95 -21.69
C GLU A 59 -16.70 -1.43 -21.64
N LEU A 60 -16.77 -0.81 -22.80
CA LEU A 60 -16.61 0.63 -22.94
C LEU A 60 -17.88 1.36 -22.52
N PRO A 61 -17.77 2.40 -21.65
CA PRO A 61 -18.91 3.26 -21.34
C PRO A 61 -19.31 4.09 -22.56
N GLU A 62 -20.54 4.59 -22.59
CA GLU A 62 -21.10 5.34 -23.73
C GLU A 62 -20.29 6.61 -24.07
N ASP A 63 -19.61 7.21 -23.10
CA ASP A 63 -18.74 8.37 -23.27
C ASP A 63 -17.37 8.05 -23.92
N ALA A 64 -17.07 6.76 -24.09
CA ALA A 64 -15.88 6.29 -24.82
C ALA A 64 -16.15 5.94 -26.29
N TYR A 65 -17.37 6.18 -26.76
CA TYR A 65 -17.75 6.02 -28.18
C TYR A 65 -17.95 7.36 -28.88
N TRP A 66 -17.65 7.38 -30.17
CA TRP A 66 -17.69 8.57 -31.01
C TRP A 66 -18.42 8.31 -32.33
N TYR A 67 -19.28 9.24 -32.76
CA TYR A 67 -19.77 9.32 -34.12
C TYR A 67 -18.71 10.03 -34.96
N ILE A 68 -18.27 9.41 -36.06
CA ILE A 68 -17.24 9.95 -36.95
C ILE A 68 -17.89 10.28 -38.26
N LYS A 69 -17.82 11.56 -38.65
CA LYS A 69 -18.45 12.03 -39.85
C LYS A 69 -17.44 12.73 -40.73
N GLN A 70 -17.42 12.35 -42.02
CA GLN A 70 -16.60 12.99 -43.06
C GLN A 70 -17.40 14.11 -43.75
N ASP A 71 -16.75 15.23 -44.01
CA ASP A 71 -17.32 16.35 -44.77
C ASP A 71 -16.97 16.25 -46.26
N GLU A 72 -17.50 17.20 -47.10
CA GLU A 72 -17.27 17.24 -48.53
C GLU A 72 -15.79 17.50 -48.91
N THR A 73 -14.97 17.98 -48.02
CA THR A 73 -13.51 18.22 -48.19
C THR A 73 -12.64 17.05 -47.82
N GLY A 74 -13.23 15.98 -47.28
CA GLY A 74 -12.51 14.78 -46.83
C GLY A 74 -12.01 14.83 -45.38
N ASN A 75 -12.34 15.87 -44.61
CA ASN A 75 -12.01 16.00 -43.21
C ASN A 75 -13.06 15.33 -42.32
N PHE A 76 -12.66 14.99 -41.09
CA PHE A 76 -13.49 14.25 -40.15
C PHE A 76 -13.82 15.08 -38.91
N THR A 77 -15.02 14.89 -38.38
CA THR A 77 -15.44 15.37 -37.06
C THR A 77 -15.74 14.22 -36.16
N PHE A 78 -15.39 14.35 -34.84
CA PHE A 78 -15.61 13.34 -33.80
C PHE A 78 -16.63 13.89 -32.80
N GLN A 79 -17.84 13.35 -32.79
CA GLN A 79 -18.89 13.72 -31.85
C GLN A 79 -19.05 12.63 -30.78
N ASN A 80 -18.86 12.97 -29.53
CA ASN A 80 -19.01 12.02 -28.43
C ASN A 80 -20.44 11.43 -28.35
N ALA A 81 -20.53 10.12 -28.22
CA ALA A 81 -21.83 9.44 -28.25
C ALA A 81 -22.73 9.80 -27.06
N TYR A 82 -22.17 10.08 -25.91
CA TYR A 82 -22.89 10.45 -24.68
C TYR A 82 -23.20 11.95 -24.62
N SER A 83 -22.15 12.77 -24.59
CA SER A 83 -22.30 14.23 -24.38
C SER A 83 -22.79 15.00 -25.59
N LYS A 84 -22.71 14.41 -26.78
CA LYS A 84 -22.99 15.04 -28.11
C LYS A 84 -22.07 16.22 -28.43
N GLN A 85 -20.99 16.42 -27.69
CA GLN A 85 -19.99 17.45 -27.95
C GLN A 85 -18.94 16.95 -28.95
N TYR A 86 -18.35 17.88 -29.68
CA TYR A 86 -17.32 17.61 -30.68
C TYR A 86 -15.93 17.79 -30.10
N MET A 87 -15.02 16.92 -30.47
CA MET A 87 -13.61 17.02 -30.13
C MET A 87 -12.95 18.15 -30.92
N VAL A 88 -12.31 19.10 -30.27
CA VAL A 88 -11.70 20.28 -30.89
C VAL A 88 -10.24 20.43 -30.45
N TYR A 89 -9.43 20.97 -31.38
CA TYR A 89 -8.09 21.45 -31.06
C TYR A 89 -8.20 22.84 -30.38
N ASP A 90 -7.46 22.98 -29.26
CA ASP A 90 -7.43 24.21 -28.49
C ASP A 90 -5.98 24.59 -28.17
N SER A 91 -5.46 25.62 -28.86
CA SER A 91 -4.09 26.09 -28.74
C SER A 91 -3.77 26.65 -27.34
N GLU A 92 -4.75 27.11 -26.59
CA GLU A 92 -4.59 27.61 -25.22
C GLU A 92 -4.38 26.47 -24.22
N ARG A 93 -4.70 25.23 -24.62
CA ARG A 93 -4.51 24.00 -23.84
C ARG A 93 -3.25 23.21 -24.19
N VAL A 94 -2.35 23.73 -24.98
CA VAL A 94 -1.10 23.04 -25.38
C VAL A 94 -0.09 22.95 -24.24
N ASP A 95 -0.27 23.65 -23.14
CA ASP A 95 0.61 23.58 -21.97
C ASP A 95 0.72 22.17 -21.37
N ALA A 96 1.71 21.98 -20.49
CA ALA A 96 2.15 20.66 -20.01
C ALA A 96 1.04 19.76 -19.41
N GLN A 97 -0.14 20.28 -19.13
CA GLN A 97 -1.21 19.51 -18.46
C GLN A 97 -2.48 19.30 -19.31
N LYS A 98 -2.76 20.14 -20.30
CA LYS A 98 -4.03 20.15 -21.03
C LYS A 98 -3.95 19.70 -22.49
N LYS A 99 -2.76 19.63 -23.05
CA LYS A 99 -2.37 18.98 -24.32
C LYS A 99 -3.21 19.29 -25.58
N GLY A 100 -3.79 20.48 -25.67
CA GLY A 100 -4.38 20.95 -26.94
C GLY A 100 -5.70 20.32 -27.36
N LEU A 101 -6.35 19.47 -26.57
CA LEU A 101 -7.69 18.95 -26.86
C LEU A 101 -8.74 19.51 -25.90
N ASN A 102 -9.91 19.79 -26.44
CA ASN A 102 -11.10 20.28 -25.77
C ASN A 102 -12.36 19.72 -26.44
N VAL A 103 -13.52 20.07 -25.95
CA VAL A 103 -14.79 19.77 -26.59
C VAL A 103 -15.62 21.04 -26.83
N SER A 104 -16.41 21.03 -27.88
CA SER A 104 -17.30 22.12 -28.30
C SER A 104 -18.72 21.62 -28.61
N THR A 105 -19.71 22.46 -28.50
CA THR A 105 -21.08 22.15 -28.89
C THR A 105 -21.32 22.30 -30.39
N THR A 106 -20.36 22.87 -31.14
CA THR A 106 -20.46 23.09 -32.61
C THR A 106 -19.24 22.49 -33.30
N ALA A 107 -19.44 22.06 -34.56
CA ALA A 107 -18.41 21.51 -35.42
C ALA A 107 -17.99 22.45 -36.56
N ASP A 108 -18.47 23.69 -36.55
CA ASP A 108 -18.37 24.61 -37.69
C ASP A 108 -17.02 25.34 -37.83
N ASP A 109 -16.07 25.00 -36.96
CA ASP A 109 -14.74 25.61 -36.86
C ASP A 109 -13.65 24.63 -37.34
N ALA A 110 -12.58 25.11 -37.95
CA ALA A 110 -11.41 24.36 -38.33
C ALA A 110 -10.79 23.61 -37.13
N ALA A 111 -11.02 24.10 -35.92
CA ALA A 111 -10.60 23.44 -34.66
C ALA A 111 -11.29 22.08 -34.45
N ALA A 112 -12.49 21.86 -34.99
CA ALA A 112 -13.23 20.59 -34.88
C ALA A 112 -12.92 19.62 -36.04
N GLN A 113 -12.09 20.04 -36.99
CA GLN A 113 -11.79 19.28 -38.19
C GLN A 113 -10.46 18.52 -38.06
N TRP A 114 -10.47 17.27 -38.47
CA TRP A 114 -9.34 16.34 -38.35
C TRP A 114 -9.09 15.59 -39.64
N SER A 115 -7.85 15.30 -39.94
CA SER A 115 -7.40 14.42 -41.03
C SER A 115 -7.02 13.05 -40.45
N ILE A 116 -7.56 11.97 -41.00
CA ILE A 116 -7.21 10.60 -40.66
C ILE A 116 -6.30 10.08 -41.77
N MET A 117 -5.12 9.60 -41.44
CA MET A 117 -4.12 9.15 -42.40
C MET A 117 -3.71 7.73 -42.04
N SER A 118 -3.79 6.83 -43.02
CA SER A 118 -3.34 5.45 -42.81
C SER A 118 -1.81 5.30 -42.83
N LEU A 119 -1.35 4.23 -42.23
CA LEU A 119 0.05 3.86 -42.14
C LEU A 119 0.31 2.57 -42.92
N GLU A 120 1.43 2.50 -43.62
CA GLU A 120 1.87 1.26 -44.29
C GLU A 120 2.00 0.07 -43.34
N GLU A 121 2.27 0.33 -42.08
CA GLU A 121 2.41 -0.65 -40.95
C GLU A 121 1.09 -0.96 -40.26
N GLY A 122 -0.05 -0.48 -40.78
CA GLY A 122 -1.38 -0.59 -40.18
C GLY A 122 -1.70 0.46 -39.13
N GLY A 123 -3.01 0.74 -38.94
CA GLY A 123 -3.51 1.78 -38.07
C GLY A 123 -3.49 3.17 -38.67
N PHE A 124 -3.86 4.20 -37.88
CA PHE A 124 -4.11 5.55 -38.37
C PHE A 124 -3.47 6.60 -37.47
N PHE A 125 -3.03 7.70 -38.08
CA PHE A 125 -2.77 8.95 -37.38
C PHE A 125 -3.95 9.92 -37.56
N VAL A 126 -4.26 10.66 -36.49
CA VAL A 126 -5.28 11.69 -36.51
C VAL A 126 -4.63 13.06 -36.32
N ARG A 127 -4.69 13.92 -37.30
CA ARG A 127 -4.03 15.21 -37.33
C ARG A 127 -5.06 16.35 -37.29
N SER A 128 -4.79 17.41 -36.55
CA SER A 128 -5.60 18.61 -36.49
C SER A 128 -5.49 19.38 -37.82
N ILE A 129 -6.62 19.86 -38.35
CA ILE A 129 -6.65 20.78 -39.49
C ILE A 129 -6.26 22.19 -39.06
N ALA A 130 -6.64 22.62 -37.86
CA ALA A 130 -6.27 23.92 -37.30
C ALA A 130 -4.78 24.04 -36.97
N ALA A 131 -4.07 22.92 -36.76
CA ALA A 131 -2.64 22.88 -36.44
C ALA A 131 -1.97 21.65 -37.08
N GLU A 132 -1.49 21.79 -38.30
CA GLU A 132 -0.97 20.68 -39.15
C GLU A 132 0.22 19.91 -38.56
N THR A 133 0.85 20.42 -37.49
CA THR A 133 1.94 19.75 -36.76
C THR A 133 1.46 19.02 -35.50
N GLN A 134 0.17 18.97 -35.24
CA GLN A 134 -0.41 18.42 -34.02
C GLN A 134 -1.25 17.19 -34.31
N TYR A 135 -0.88 16.06 -33.67
CA TYR A 135 -1.48 14.74 -33.85
C TYR A 135 -2.03 14.23 -32.52
N PHE A 136 -3.10 13.43 -32.55
CA PHE A 136 -3.57 12.73 -31.36
C PHE A 136 -2.44 11.93 -30.71
N ASN A 137 -2.43 11.95 -29.39
CA ASN A 137 -1.46 11.20 -28.63
C ASN A 137 -2.02 10.88 -27.23
N VAL A 138 -1.78 9.68 -26.73
CA VAL A 138 -2.09 9.27 -25.35
C VAL A 138 -0.81 9.31 -24.53
N ARG A 139 -0.85 9.92 -23.35
CA ARG A 139 0.34 10.09 -22.51
C ARG A 139 0.80 8.77 -21.91
N LYS A 140 2.13 8.55 -21.89
CA LYS A 140 2.80 7.38 -21.29
C LYS A 140 3.15 7.57 -19.80
N ASP A 141 2.74 8.66 -19.17
CA ASP A 141 3.07 9.00 -17.77
C ASP A 141 2.12 8.42 -16.73
N GLY A 142 1.31 7.41 -17.11
CA GLY A 142 0.30 6.80 -16.26
C GLY A 142 -0.97 7.62 -16.03
N THR A 143 -1.06 8.83 -16.60
CA THR A 143 -2.27 9.66 -16.50
C THR A 143 -3.34 9.30 -17.52
N TYR A 144 -2.96 8.60 -18.60
CA TYR A 144 -3.84 8.25 -19.74
C TYR A 144 -4.55 9.45 -20.37
N LEU A 145 -4.05 10.66 -20.16
CA LEU A 145 -4.63 11.86 -20.77
C LEU A 145 -4.40 11.85 -22.27
N VAL A 146 -5.43 12.17 -23.02
CA VAL A 146 -5.37 12.29 -24.47
C VAL A 146 -5.19 13.75 -24.87
N GLY A 147 -4.24 14.01 -25.73
CA GLY A 147 -3.93 15.34 -26.21
C GLY A 147 -3.40 15.33 -27.64
N THR A 148 -2.78 16.43 -28.07
CA THR A 148 -2.04 16.51 -29.32
C THR A 148 -0.54 16.67 -29.08
N TYR A 149 0.29 16.13 -29.97
CA TYR A 149 1.73 16.21 -29.90
C TYR A 149 2.38 16.36 -31.29
N ALA A 150 3.54 16.96 -31.33
CA ALA A 150 4.24 17.23 -32.60
C ALA A 150 4.96 15.98 -33.18
N ASP A 151 5.29 15.01 -32.36
CA ASP A 151 5.84 13.72 -32.78
C ASP A 151 4.71 12.68 -32.85
N TYR A 152 4.49 12.13 -34.04
CA TYR A 152 3.36 11.25 -34.34
C TYR A 152 3.79 9.78 -34.61
N ARG A 153 5.08 9.50 -34.67
CA ARG A 153 5.61 8.20 -35.11
C ARG A 153 5.73 7.16 -33.99
N SER A 154 5.15 7.42 -32.83
CA SER A 154 5.16 6.51 -31.68
C SER A 154 3.83 5.78 -31.57
N ASP A 155 3.85 4.57 -30.99
CA ASP A 155 2.66 3.73 -30.82
C ASP A 155 1.53 4.39 -30.02
N ASN A 156 1.86 5.32 -29.13
CA ASN A 156 0.87 6.13 -28.42
C ASN A 156 0.22 7.25 -29.25
N GLY A 157 0.63 7.43 -30.47
CA GLY A 157 0.00 8.31 -31.50
C GLY A 157 -0.67 7.52 -32.64
N ARG A 158 -0.62 6.18 -32.63
CA ARG A 158 -1.22 5.28 -33.60
C ARG A 158 -2.57 4.77 -33.10
N PHE A 159 -3.63 4.87 -33.91
CA PHE A 159 -4.99 4.54 -33.52
C PHE A 159 -5.64 3.55 -34.47
N TYR A 160 -6.59 2.77 -33.93
CA TYR A 160 -7.50 1.89 -34.67
C TYR A 160 -8.93 2.24 -34.32
N PHE A 161 -9.82 2.09 -35.28
CA PHE A 161 -11.24 2.36 -35.10
C PHE A 161 -12.01 1.03 -35.14
N TYR A 162 -12.84 0.80 -34.16
CA TYR A 162 -13.73 -0.36 -34.08
C TYR A 162 -15.19 0.13 -34.02
N ASP A 163 -16.08 -0.45 -34.81
CA ASP A 163 -17.49 -0.15 -34.69
C ASP A 163 -18.09 -0.74 -33.37
N GLU A 164 -19.32 -0.41 -33.09
CA GLU A 164 -20.02 -0.86 -31.87
C GLU A 164 -20.25 -2.40 -31.81
N ASP A 165 -20.10 -3.09 -32.93
CA ASP A 165 -20.13 -4.55 -33.05
C ASP A 165 -18.75 -5.18 -32.88
N GLY A 166 -17.69 -4.37 -32.69
CA GLY A 166 -16.31 -4.78 -32.49
C GLY A 166 -15.54 -5.09 -33.79
N ASN A 167 -16.05 -4.69 -34.93
CA ASN A 167 -15.36 -4.88 -36.22
C ASN A 167 -14.35 -3.75 -36.44
N LEU A 168 -13.12 -4.12 -36.83
CA LEU A 168 -12.08 -3.19 -37.21
C LEU A 168 -12.43 -2.45 -38.50
N VAL A 169 -12.29 -1.14 -38.50
CA VAL A 169 -12.40 -0.32 -39.72
C VAL A 169 -11.10 -0.42 -40.49
N THR A 170 -11.14 -1.01 -41.67
CA THR A 170 -10.03 -1.15 -42.62
C THR A 170 -10.24 -0.30 -43.86
N GLU A 171 -9.20 -0.13 -44.71
CA GLU A 171 -9.35 0.46 -46.03
C GLU A 171 -10.19 -0.45 -46.97
N GLU A 172 -10.91 0.15 -47.91
CA GLU A 172 -11.67 -0.66 -48.88
C GLU A 172 -10.77 -1.62 -49.66
N GLY A 173 -10.90 -2.92 -49.40
CA GLY A 173 -10.29 -3.99 -50.18
C GLY A 173 -9.36 -4.95 -49.50
N GLU A 174 -9.07 -4.82 -48.22
CA GLU A 174 -8.28 -5.78 -47.48
C GLU A 174 -9.17 -6.68 -46.59
N GLU A 175 -9.11 -7.99 -46.83
CA GLU A 175 -9.67 -8.97 -45.91
C GLU A 175 -8.68 -9.20 -44.74
N PRO A 176 -9.17 -9.44 -43.50
CA PRO A 176 -8.30 -9.76 -42.37
C PRO A 176 -7.52 -11.02 -42.65
N GLY A 177 -6.17 -10.98 -42.57
CA GLY A 177 -5.33 -12.10 -42.79
C GLY A 177 -5.63 -13.27 -41.86
N GLU A 178 -5.72 -14.48 -42.37
CA GLU A 178 -5.89 -15.73 -41.62
C GLU A 178 -4.71 -15.92 -40.65
N VAL A 179 -5.02 -16.28 -39.39
CA VAL A 179 -4.03 -16.72 -38.42
C VAL A 179 -3.44 -18.06 -38.91
N PRO A 180 -2.10 -18.23 -39.02
CA PRO A 180 -1.52 -19.47 -39.48
C PRO A 180 -1.92 -20.65 -38.60
N ASP A 181 -2.38 -21.73 -39.23
CA ASP A 181 -2.68 -23.00 -38.60
C ASP A 181 -1.36 -23.73 -38.26
N ASN A 182 -0.96 -23.65 -36.98
CA ASN A 182 0.22 -24.35 -36.46
C ASN A 182 -0.22 -25.65 -35.79
N GLY A 183 -0.20 -26.74 -36.54
CA GLY A 183 -0.58 -28.05 -36.03
C GLY A 183 0.45 -28.63 -35.03
N PHE A 184 -0.02 -29.15 -33.91
CA PHE A 184 0.79 -29.65 -32.78
C PHE A 184 0.65 -31.18 -32.59
N ASP A 185 1.65 -31.85 -31.97
CA ASP A 185 1.68 -33.32 -31.73
C ASP A 185 1.21 -33.68 -30.32
N ASP A 186 0.44 -34.73 -30.19
CA ASP A 186 -0.27 -35.11 -28.96
C ASP A 186 0.58 -35.97 -28.01
N ASN A 187 1.24 -35.39 -27.05
CA ASN A 187 1.88 -36.14 -25.96
C ASN A 187 1.44 -35.52 -24.60
N VAL A 188 0.87 -36.35 -23.74
CA VAL A 188 0.49 -36.03 -22.37
C VAL A 188 1.18 -36.98 -21.41
N GLY A 189 1.79 -36.47 -20.37
CA GLY A 189 2.44 -37.29 -19.36
C GLY A 189 2.26 -36.71 -17.96
N VAL A 190 2.48 -37.53 -16.95
CA VAL A 190 2.65 -37.06 -15.58
C VAL A 190 4.05 -36.47 -15.45
N THR A 191 4.20 -35.34 -14.77
CA THR A 191 5.53 -34.76 -14.52
C THR A 191 6.40 -35.69 -13.68
N GLU A 192 7.72 -35.51 -13.71
CA GLU A 192 8.67 -36.38 -12.98
C GLU A 192 8.42 -36.38 -11.46
N ASP A 193 7.91 -35.27 -10.93
CA ASP A 193 7.49 -35.13 -9.54
C ASP A 193 6.09 -35.76 -9.29
N GLY A 194 5.41 -36.23 -10.33
CA GLY A 194 4.14 -36.90 -10.26
C GLY A 194 2.94 -36.03 -9.86
N LEU A 195 3.09 -34.72 -9.83
CA LEU A 195 2.10 -33.78 -9.28
C LEU A 195 1.04 -33.32 -10.27
N TYR A 196 1.37 -33.27 -11.57
CA TYR A 196 0.50 -32.70 -12.59
C TYR A 196 0.56 -33.49 -13.91
N TRP A 197 -0.53 -33.47 -14.67
CA TRP A 197 -0.46 -33.87 -16.07
C TRP A 197 0.27 -32.79 -16.87
N GLU A 198 1.29 -33.20 -17.59
CA GLU A 198 2.04 -32.37 -18.47
C GLU A 198 1.43 -32.34 -19.87
N CYS A 199 1.20 -31.13 -20.39
CA CYS A 199 0.73 -30.93 -21.75
C CYS A 199 1.94 -30.61 -22.63
N THR A 200 2.37 -31.61 -23.46
CA THR A 200 3.55 -31.52 -24.36
C THR A 200 3.19 -31.74 -25.81
N GLY A 201 1.92 -31.64 -26.19
CA GLY A 201 1.47 -32.11 -27.48
C GLY A 201 0.92 -31.06 -28.44
N LYS A 202 0.57 -31.48 -29.68
CA LYS A 202 -0.03 -30.63 -30.70
C LYS A 202 -1.49 -30.30 -30.35
N LEU A 203 -1.74 -29.04 -30.00
CA LEU A 203 -3.07 -28.50 -29.81
C LEU A 203 -3.24 -27.23 -30.64
N ASN A 204 -4.36 -27.01 -31.27
CA ASN A 204 -4.71 -25.74 -31.89
C ASN A 204 -4.81 -24.62 -30.85
N VAL A 205 -5.01 -25.03 -29.61
CA VAL A 205 -4.92 -24.17 -28.41
C VAL A 205 -3.92 -24.83 -27.47
N PRO A 206 -2.86 -24.16 -27.05
CA PRO A 206 -1.76 -24.79 -26.30
C PRO A 206 -2.22 -25.35 -24.95
N VAL A 207 -3.25 -24.77 -24.36
CA VAL A 207 -3.84 -25.16 -23.06
C VAL A 207 -5.31 -24.79 -23.06
N VAL A 208 -6.07 -25.31 -22.09
CA VAL A 208 -7.46 -24.89 -21.89
C VAL A 208 -7.48 -23.41 -21.50
N THR A 209 -8.11 -22.59 -22.31
CA THR A 209 -8.37 -21.20 -21.94
C THR A 209 -9.54 -21.11 -20.98
N SER A 210 -9.45 -20.20 -20.03
CA SER A 210 -10.46 -20.04 -18.99
C SER A 210 -10.66 -18.56 -18.62
N THR A 211 -11.57 -18.30 -17.70
CA THR A 211 -11.89 -16.92 -17.29
C THR A 211 -11.41 -16.66 -15.87
N THR A 212 -11.34 -15.39 -15.48
CA THR A 212 -11.04 -14.99 -14.10
C THR A 212 -12.07 -15.48 -13.08
N ALA A 213 -13.30 -15.73 -13.52
CA ALA A 213 -14.38 -16.21 -12.66
C ALA A 213 -14.32 -17.73 -12.42
N ASP A 214 -13.73 -18.46 -13.37
CA ASP A 214 -13.60 -19.93 -13.31
C ASP A 214 -12.31 -20.38 -13.99
N PRO A 215 -11.15 -20.17 -13.34
CA PRO A 215 -9.83 -20.43 -13.93
C PRO A 215 -9.49 -21.93 -13.95
N VAL A 216 -8.83 -22.37 -15.01
CA VAL A 216 -8.10 -23.64 -15.07
C VAL A 216 -6.64 -23.36 -14.80
N TYR A 217 -6.12 -23.84 -13.69
CA TYR A 217 -4.77 -23.52 -13.25
C TYR A 217 -3.72 -24.45 -13.81
N TYR A 218 -2.56 -23.87 -14.13
CA TYR A 218 -1.36 -24.55 -14.60
C TYR A 218 -0.14 -24.14 -13.79
N LYS A 219 0.73 -25.10 -13.48
CA LYS A 219 2.14 -24.83 -13.20
C LYS A 219 2.88 -24.79 -14.53
N ILE A 220 3.77 -23.85 -14.73
CA ILE A 220 4.58 -23.73 -15.95
C ILE A 220 6.01 -24.13 -15.60
N ARG A 221 6.54 -25.14 -16.28
CA ARG A 221 7.87 -25.67 -16.07
C ARG A 221 8.77 -25.39 -17.28
N ASN A 222 9.98 -24.92 -17.05
CA ASN A 222 10.95 -24.81 -18.12
C ASN A 222 11.59 -26.18 -18.41
N ASN A 223 11.62 -26.62 -19.69
CA ASN A 223 12.07 -27.96 -20.04
C ASN A 223 13.59 -28.14 -19.98
N ARG A 224 14.38 -27.05 -20.07
CA ARG A 224 15.83 -27.12 -19.94
C ARG A 224 16.29 -27.25 -18.50
N SER A 225 15.77 -26.39 -17.63
CA SER A 225 16.14 -26.37 -16.20
C SER A 225 15.36 -27.37 -15.34
N GLY A 226 14.22 -27.87 -15.83
CA GLY A 226 13.28 -28.68 -15.04
C GLY A 226 12.52 -27.91 -13.97
N LYS A 227 12.73 -26.59 -13.85
CA LYS A 227 12.22 -25.74 -12.78
C LYS A 227 10.88 -25.11 -13.13
N TYR A 228 10.03 -24.94 -12.09
CA TYR A 228 8.74 -24.27 -12.21
C TYR A 228 8.88 -22.76 -12.13
N LEU A 229 7.99 -22.06 -12.83
CA LEU A 229 7.91 -20.61 -12.76
C LEU A 229 7.22 -20.16 -11.48
N VAL A 230 7.83 -19.20 -10.82
CA VAL A 230 7.26 -18.55 -9.65
C VAL A 230 7.26 -17.03 -9.84
N TYR A 231 6.13 -16.42 -9.54
CA TYR A 231 6.03 -14.97 -9.47
C TYR A 231 6.57 -14.49 -8.14
N LYS A 232 7.60 -13.70 -8.20
CA LYS A 232 8.29 -13.14 -7.04
C LYS A 232 8.68 -11.71 -7.32
N PHE A 233 8.32 -10.78 -6.44
CA PHE A 233 8.84 -9.41 -6.50
C PHE A 233 8.62 -8.67 -7.83
N GLY A 234 7.49 -8.91 -8.49
CA GLY A 234 7.19 -8.29 -9.77
C GLY A 234 7.91 -8.88 -10.99
N ALA A 235 8.54 -10.05 -10.84
CA ALA A 235 9.21 -10.75 -11.94
C ALA A 235 8.95 -12.26 -11.90
N LEU A 236 9.23 -12.96 -13.00
CA LEU A 236 9.20 -14.42 -13.06
C LEU A 236 10.57 -15.00 -12.72
N TYR A 237 10.61 -15.78 -11.67
CA TYR A 237 11.76 -16.59 -11.27
C TYR A 237 11.51 -18.06 -11.52
N GLN A 238 12.50 -18.90 -11.27
CA GLN A 238 12.40 -20.34 -11.33
C GLN A 238 12.70 -20.98 -9.97
N THR A 239 11.96 -22.03 -9.66
CA THR A 239 12.09 -22.80 -8.42
C THR A 239 12.08 -24.28 -8.71
N ASP A 240 12.78 -25.07 -7.92
CA ASP A 240 12.81 -26.54 -8.06
C ASP A 240 11.47 -27.18 -7.65
N GLU A 241 10.72 -26.54 -6.75
CA GLU A 241 9.47 -27.05 -6.20
C GLU A 241 8.38 -25.96 -6.12
N GLY A 242 7.12 -26.37 -6.15
CA GLY A 242 5.98 -25.47 -6.02
C GLY A 242 5.63 -24.73 -7.32
N GLY A 243 6.08 -23.50 -7.44
CA GLY A 243 5.71 -22.65 -8.57
C GLY A 243 4.37 -21.93 -8.37
N THR A 244 4.15 -20.87 -9.13
CA THR A 244 2.90 -20.11 -9.12
C THR A 244 1.86 -20.76 -10.01
N ASP A 245 0.59 -20.74 -9.59
CA ASP A 245 -0.52 -21.14 -10.42
C ASP A 245 -0.89 -20.03 -11.41
N PHE A 246 -0.91 -20.39 -12.68
CA PHE A 246 -1.30 -19.51 -13.78
C PHE A 246 -2.54 -20.07 -14.46
N TYR A 247 -3.33 -19.21 -15.06
CA TYR A 247 -4.37 -19.62 -16.01
C TYR A 247 -4.24 -18.79 -17.28
N VAL A 248 -4.77 -19.32 -18.38
CA VAL A 248 -4.62 -18.71 -19.69
C VAL A 248 -5.97 -18.18 -20.16
N VAL A 249 -5.99 -16.90 -20.53
CA VAL A 249 -7.17 -16.20 -21.02
C VAL A 249 -6.96 -15.86 -22.49
N GLU A 250 -7.89 -16.27 -23.33
CA GLU A 250 -7.89 -15.85 -24.73
C GLU A 250 -8.29 -14.37 -24.85
N LYS A 251 -7.51 -13.63 -25.62
CA LYS A 251 -7.76 -12.23 -25.97
C LYS A 251 -7.66 -12.06 -27.47
N LYS A 252 -8.30 -11.03 -28.02
CA LYS A 252 -8.16 -10.71 -29.45
C LYS A 252 -6.67 -10.53 -29.78
N GLY A 253 -6.17 -11.36 -30.68
CA GLY A 253 -4.79 -11.33 -31.16
C GLY A 253 -3.75 -12.07 -30.29
N GLY A 254 -4.15 -12.80 -29.24
CA GLY A 254 -3.19 -13.57 -28.44
C GLY A 254 -3.76 -14.06 -27.11
N TYR A 255 -2.87 -14.46 -26.22
CA TYR A 255 -3.23 -15.05 -24.94
C TYR A 255 -2.60 -14.24 -23.79
N GLN A 256 -3.32 -14.07 -22.71
CA GLN A 256 -2.77 -13.59 -21.45
C GLN A 256 -2.52 -14.78 -20.52
N ILE A 257 -1.32 -14.81 -19.94
CA ILE A 257 -0.97 -15.74 -18.86
C ILE A 257 -1.13 -14.95 -17.57
N VAL A 258 -2.08 -15.37 -16.77
CA VAL A 258 -2.58 -14.59 -15.63
C VAL A 258 -2.34 -15.38 -14.35
N THR A 259 -1.85 -14.70 -13.32
CA THR A 259 -1.72 -15.30 -12.00
C THR A 259 -3.07 -15.36 -11.30
N TYR A 260 -3.13 -16.18 -10.27
CA TYR A 260 -4.29 -16.33 -9.41
C TYR A 260 -4.90 -14.98 -8.92
N ASP A 261 -4.10 -13.95 -8.67
CA ASP A 261 -4.57 -12.62 -8.23
C ASP A 261 -4.92 -11.66 -9.38
N GLY A 262 -4.93 -12.17 -10.61
CA GLY A 262 -5.37 -11.42 -11.78
C GLY A 262 -4.31 -10.52 -12.41
N TYR A 263 -3.01 -10.68 -12.09
CA TYR A 263 -1.95 -10.00 -12.81
C TYR A 263 -1.56 -10.78 -14.06
N ALA A 264 -1.56 -10.11 -15.20
CA ALA A 264 -1.09 -10.68 -16.45
C ALA A 264 0.44 -10.52 -16.57
N VAL A 265 1.12 -11.56 -17.02
CA VAL A 265 2.54 -11.49 -17.33
C VAL A 265 2.74 -10.52 -18.49
N SER A 266 3.58 -9.51 -18.31
CA SER A 266 3.86 -8.49 -19.31
C SER A 266 5.36 -8.21 -19.47
N THR A 267 5.75 -7.51 -20.54
CA THR A 267 7.12 -7.05 -20.73
C THR A 267 7.26 -5.60 -20.34
N TYR A 268 8.39 -5.24 -19.71
CA TYR A 268 8.78 -3.84 -19.55
C TYR A 268 9.67 -3.40 -20.72
N TYR A 269 9.48 -2.18 -21.18
CA TYR A 269 10.33 -1.57 -22.19
C TYR A 269 11.72 -1.28 -21.60
N ASN A 270 12.69 -2.18 -21.82
CA ASN A 270 14.09 -1.82 -21.69
C ASN A 270 14.92 -2.58 -22.75
N GLU A 271 15.76 -1.86 -23.47
CA GLU A 271 16.38 -2.27 -24.73
C GLU A 271 17.37 -3.46 -24.64
N TYR A 272 17.74 -3.94 -23.46
CA TYR A 272 18.81 -4.93 -23.32
C TYR A 272 18.50 -6.17 -22.46
N TYR A 273 17.58 -6.12 -21.52
CA TYR A 273 17.20 -7.27 -20.70
C TYR A 273 15.73 -7.10 -20.30
N ALA A 274 14.82 -7.66 -21.08
CA ALA A 274 13.43 -7.63 -20.69
C ALA A 274 13.18 -8.67 -19.57
N GLU A 275 13.24 -8.24 -18.33
CA GLU A 275 12.64 -8.98 -17.24
C GLU A 275 11.14 -9.04 -17.51
N LEU A 276 10.56 -10.24 -17.43
CA LEU A 276 9.11 -10.37 -17.46
C LEU A 276 8.56 -9.79 -16.17
N THR A 277 7.65 -8.85 -16.28
CA THR A 277 7.00 -8.20 -15.15
C THR A 277 5.51 -8.45 -15.17
N PHE A 278 4.84 -8.22 -14.07
CA PHE A 278 3.40 -8.34 -13.97
C PHE A 278 2.76 -6.98 -14.07
N ASP A 279 1.83 -6.87 -14.99
CA ASP A 279 0.95 -5.72 -15.10
C ASP A 279 -0.46 -6.10 -14.67
N SER A 280 -1.28 -5.11 -14.29
CA SER A 280 -2.66 -5.43 -13.94
C SER A 280 -3.39 -6.05 -15.14
N TYR A 281 -4.25 -7.01 -14.88
CA TYR A 281 -5.09 -7.68 -15.87
C TYR A 281 -5.81 -6.73 -16.84
N TYR A 282 -6.05 -5.52 -16.41
CA TYR A 282 -6.79 -4.48 -17.13
C TYR A 282 -5.93 -3.55 -17.99
N SER A 283 -4.62 -3.61 -17.92
CA SER A 283 -3.81 -2.91 -18.90
C SER A 283 -3.97 -3.61 -20.24
N GLY A 284 -4.76 -3.04 -21.12
CA GLY A 284 -5.07 -3.59 -22.44
C GLY A 284 -3.90 -3.55 -23.45
N ALA A 285 -2.66 -3.38 -22.95
CA ALA A 285 -1.47 -3.28 -23.77
C ALA A 285 -1.12 -4.61 -24.42
N ASP A 286 -0.63 -4.59 -25.65
CA ASP A 286 -0.08 -5.77 -26.32
C ASP A 286 1.13 -6.36 -25.57
N MET A 287 1.72 -5.60 -24.65
CA MET A 287 2.82 -6.04 -23.76
C MET A 287 2.45 -7.18 -22.80
N ASN A 288 1.18 -7.42 -22.54
CA ASN A 288 0.69 -8.50 -21.67
C ASN A 288 0.03 -9.64 -22.46
N LYS A 289 0.13 -9.63 -23.80
CA LYS A 289 -0.37 -10.69 -24.67
C LYS A 289 0.79 -11.45 -25.28
N TRP A 290 0.58 -12.73 -25.42
CA TRP A 290 1.59 -13.67 -25.91
C TRP A 290 1.04 -14.50 -27.06
N ALA A 291 1.88 -14.75 -28.03
CA ALA A 291 1.65 -15.80 -29.00
C ALA A 291 2.21 -17.10 -28.42
N PHE A 292 1.49 -18.18 -28.62
CA PHE A 292 1.95 -19.52 -28.32
C PHE A 292 2.43 -20.19 -29.58
N GLY A 293 3.60 -20.82 -29.51
CA GLY A 293 4.12 -21.73 -30.52
C GLY A 293 4.45 -23.08 -29.89
N PHE A 294 4.66 -24.11 -30.69
CA PHE A 294 5.13 -25.39 -30.23
C PHE A 294 6.36 -25.80 -31.04
N TYR A 295 7.40 -26.24 -30.32
CA TYR A 295 8.60 -26.80 -30.92
C TYR A 295 8.69 -28.26 -30.53
N GLY A 296 8.83 -29.13 -31.52
CA GLY A 296 9.02 -30.56 -31.31
C GLY A 296 10.06 -31.06 -32.27
N ASN A 297 11.26 -31.39 -31.78
CA ASN A 297 12.32 -32.01 -32.59
C ASN A 297 13.17 -32.93 -31.72
N GLY A 298 13.08 -34.25 -31.97
CA GLY A 298 13.80 -35.26 -31.22
C GLY A 298 13.40 -35.32 -29.73
N ASP A 299 14.38 -35.28 -28.86
CA ASP A 299 14.18 -35.39 -27.39
C ASP A 299 13.71 -34.07 -26.74
N TYR A 300 13.50 -33.04 -27.56
CA TYR A 300 13.12 -31.73 -27.06
C TYR A 300 11.77 -31.31 -27.65
N ALA A 301 10.80 -31.14 -26.81
CA ALA A 301 9.50 -30.61 -27.16
C ALA A 301 9.02 -29.64 -26.08
N GLY A 302 8.23 -28.63 -26.45
CA GLY A 302 7.62 -27.71 -25.49
C GLY A 302 6.95 -26.51 -26.15
N TYR A 303 6.17 -25.83 -25.38
CA TYR A 303 5.55 -24.58 -25.77
C TYR A 303 6.54 -23.43 -25.73
N THR A 304 6.40 -22.51 -26.68
CA THR A 304 7.09 -21.24 -26.68
C THR A 304 6.06 -20.12 -26.42
N MET A 305 6.42 -19.13 -25.65
CA MET A 305 5.67 -17.89 -25.51
C MET A 305 6.51 -16.77 -26.09
N SER A 306 5.94 -16.04 -27.03
CA SER A 306 6.63 -14.93 -27.70
C SER A 306 5.79 -13.67 -27.71
N LYS A 307 6.44 -12.51 -27.86
CA LYS A 307 5.74 -11.24 -28.06
C LYS A 307 4.86 -11.30 -29.32
N LEU A 308 3.73 -10.62 -29.29
CA LEU A 308 2.86 -10.47 -30.47
C LEU A 308 3.44 -9.54 -31.53
N THR A 309 4.12 -8.50 -31.09
CA THR A 309 4.84 -7.58 -31.95
C THR A 309 6.21 -8.13 -32.25
N ASP A 310 6.61 -8.17 -33.53
CA ASP A 310 7.89 -8.66 -34.01
C ASP A 310 8.00 -10.22 -34.01
N LEU A 311 6.92 -10.91 -34.33
CA LEU A 311 6.98 -12.37 -34.54
C LEU A 311 7.94 -12.71 -35.69
N PRO A 312 8.93 -13.55 -35.45
CA PRO A 312 9.76 -14.04 -36.54
C PRO A 312 8.94 -14.95 -37.46
N GLU A 313 9.11 -14.79 -38.77
CA GLU A 313 8.55 -15.73 -39.73
C GLU A 313 9.32 -17.07 -39.66
N TYR A 314 8.59 -18.17 -39.56
CA TYR A 314 9.16 -19.53 -39.51
C TYR A 314 8.94 -20.26 -40.81
N GLU A 315 10.01 -20.79 -41.39
CA GLU A 315 9.95 -21.88 -42.37
C GLU A 315 10.55 -23.15 -41.77
N ASN A 316 9.74 -24.21 -41.65
CA ASN A 316 10.16 -25.53 -41.15
C ASN A 316 10.82 -25.50 -39.74
N GLY A 317 10.34 -24.67 -38.82
CA GLY A 317 10.88 -24.54 -37.47
C GLY A 317 12.16 -23.72 -37.36
N VAL A 318 12.59 -23.04 -38.42
CA VAL A 318 13.75 -22.14 -38.46
C VAL A 318 13.28 -20.71 -38.70
N VAL A 319 13.76 -19.78 -37.88
CA VAL A 319 13.49 -18.33 -38.02
C VAL A 319 14.11 -17.85 -39.36
N VAL A 320 13.28 -17.40 -40.28
CA VAL A 320 13.71 -16.89 -41.61
C VAL A 320 13.80 -15.38 -41.65
N ASN A 321 13.05 -14.67 -40.79
CA ASN A 321 13.08 -13.22 -40.69
C ASN A 321 12.92 -12.81 -39.23
N GLY A 322 14.00 -12.42 -38.57
CA GLY A 322 13.96 -12.02 -37.18
C GLY A 322 14.21 -10.53 -37.01
N GLN A 323 13.25 -9.80 -36.39
CA GLN A 323 13.47 -8.39 -36.14
C GLN A 323 14.09 -8.12 -34.75
N SER A 324 13.71 -8.76 -33.69
CA SER A 324 14.38 -8.60 -32.40
C SER A 324 14.95 -9.92 -31.90
N PRO A 325 16.22 -9.97 -31.47
CA PRO A 325 16.76 -11.19 -30.86
C PRO A 325 16.08 -11.57 -29.53
N TYR A 326 15.28 -10.70 -28.92
CA TYR A 326 14.71 -10.90 -27.59
C TYR A 326 13.17 -10.97 -27.63
N THR A 327 12.65 -12.04 -28.21
CA THR A 327 11.23 -12.19 -28.47
C THR A 327 10.56 -13.27 -27.62
N TYR A 328 11.31 -14.31 -27.21
CA TYR A 328 10.78 -15.49 -26.52
C TYR A 328 11.01 -15.43 -25.01
N TRP A 329 10.07 -15.94 -24.22
CA TRP A 329 10.37 -16.33 -22.86
C TRP A 329 11.53 -17.30 -22.86
N ASN A 330 12.48 -17.11 -21.96
CA ASN A 330 13.68 -17.93 -21.91
C ASN A 330 14.20 -18.07 -20.47
N ASP A 331 14.71 -19.24 -20.18
CA ASP A 331 15.44 -19.55 -18.96
C ASP A 331 16.79 -18.82 -18.96
N TYR A 332 16.86 -17.72 -18.24
CA TYR A 332 18.08 -16.94 -18.10
C TYR A 332 18.92 -17.45 -16.91
N GLY A 333 19.76 -18.43 -17.18
CA GLY A 333 20.71 -18.97 -16.20
C GLY A 333 20.11 -19.76 -15.06
N GLY A 334 18.84 -20.20 -15.17
CA GLY A 334 18.17 -21.05 -14.19
C GLY A 334 17.60 -20.31 -12.96
N TYR A 335 17.63 -18.98 -12.93
CA TYR A 335 17.16 -18.18 -11.80
C TYR A 335 15.91 -17.37 -12.11
N PHE A 336 15.81 -16.79 -13.29
CA PHE A 336 14.63 -16.02 -13.69
C PHE A 336 14.30 -16.25 -15.16
N VAL A 337 13.10 -15.87 -15.58
CA VAL A 337 12.66 -15.91 -16.96
C VAL A 337 12.66 -14.49 -17.52
N GLY A 338 13.38 -14.33 -18.61
CA GLY A 338 13.45 -13.08 -19.35
C GLY A 338 13.05 -13.26 -20.80
N LEU A 339 13.27 -12.25 -21.63
CA LEU A 339 13.11 -12.37 -23.07
C LEU A 339 14.48 -12.59 -23.73
N TRP A 340 14.53 -13.55 -24.64
CA TRP A 340 15.74 -13.91 -25.35
C TRP A 340 15.44 -14.38 -26.78
N SER A 341 16.49 -14.58 -27.58
CA SER A 341 16.38 -15.31 -28.86
C SER A 341 16.00 -16.76 -28.55
N PHE A 342 15.29 -17.38 -29.49
CA PHE A 342 14.91 -18.79 -29.37
C PHE A 342 16.12 -19.71 -29.17
N ASP A 343 16.07 -20.49 -28.09
CA ASP A 343 16.94 -21.65 -27.83
C ASP A 343 16.18 -22.69 -26.97
N MET A 344 16.85 -23.75 -26.52
CA MET A 344 16.23 -24.80 -25.70
C MET A 344 15.68 -24.28 -24.33
N GLY A 345 16.18 -23.15 -23.84
CA GLY A 345 15.65 -22.49 -22.67
C GLY A 345 14.31 -21.75 -22.90
N SER A 346 13.87 -21.69 -24.18
CA SER A 346 12.57 -21.13 -24.55
C SER A 346 11.43 -22.16 -24.58
N LEU A 347 11.68 -23.37 -24.14
CA LEU A 347 10.70 -24.46 -24.14
C LEU A 347 10.11 -24.67 -22.76
N PHE A 348 8.79 -24.65 -22.68
CA PHE A 348 8.03 -24.76 -21.45
C PHE A 348 6.95 -25.85 -21.57
N ALA A 349 6.65 -26.49 -20.44
CA ALA A 349 5.52 -27.38 -20.27
C ALA A 349 4.48 -26.75 -19.35
N PHE A 350 3.20 -27.02 -19.62
CA PHE A 350 2.05 -26.61 -18.80
C PHE A 350 1.52 -27.83 -18.07
N CYS A 351 1.58 -27.84 -16.77
CA CYS A 351 1.23 -28.95 -15.92
C CYS A 351 -0.03 -28.62 -15.11
N SER A 352 -1.07 -29.48 -15.16
CA SER A 352 -2.32 -29.25 -14.46
C SER A 352 -2.90 -30.53 -13.89
N ALA A 353 -3.46 -30.46 -12.68
CA ALA A 353 -4.28 -31.49 -12.06
C ALA A 353 -5.79 -31.22 -12.21
N ASP A 354 -6.20 -30.15 -12.89
CA ASP A 354 -7.61 -29.79 -13.07
C ASP A 354 -8.32 -30.82 -13.98
N GLU A 355 -9.45 -31.37 -13.50
CA GLU A 355 -10.24 -32.34 -14.26
C GLU A 355 -10.72 -31.80 -15.61
N ARG A 356 -10.97 -30.51 -15.73
CA ARG A 356 -11.35 -29.86 -17.00
C ARG A 356 -10.24 -29.94 -18.04
N HIS A 357 -9.00 -29.87 -17.61
CA HIS A 357 -7.84 -30.08 -18.49
C HIS A 357 -7.80 -31.53 -18.98
N VAL A 358 -7.98 -32.49 -18.08
CA VAL A 358 -8.06 -33.93 -18.39
C VAL A 358 -9.21 -34.24 -19.34
N ASP A 359 -10.38 -33.67 -19.11
CA ASP A 359 -11.57 -33.85 -19.95
C ASP A 359 -11.36 -33.23 -21.34
N TYR A 360 -10.70 -32.08 -21.39
CA TYR A 360 -10.31 -31.46 -22.65
C TYR A 360 -9.36 -32.37 -23.43
N MET A 361 -8.32 -32.93 -22.78
CA MET A 361 -7.38 -33.84 -23.39
C MET A 361 -8.10 -35.09 -23.91
N ARG A 362 -9.01 -35.69 -23.14
CA ARG A 362 -9.85 -36.80 -23.61
C ARG A 362 -10.69 -36.44 -24.84
N SER A 363 -11.28 -35.23 -24.82
CA SER A 363 -12.10 -34.76 -25.95
C SER A 363 -11.27 -34.49 -27.19
N ALA A 364 -10.00 -34.18 -27.07
CA ALA A 364 -9.04 -34.02 -28.15
C ALA A 364 -8.46 -35.36 -28.65
N GLY A 365 -8.90 -36.50 -28.10
CA GLY A 365 -8.46 -37.83 -28.47
C GLY A 365 -7.12 -38.25 -27.88
N ILE A 366 -6.63 -37.55 -26.87
CA ILE A 366 -5.38 -37.83 -26.18
C ILE A 366 -5.63 -38.85 -25.08
N SER A 367 -4.87 -39.96 -25.07
CA SER A 367 -5.00 -41.00 -24.05
C SER A 367 -4.49 -40.50 -22.72
N VAL A 368 -5.39 -40.55 -21.72
CA VAL A 368 -5.07 -40.28 -20.32
C VAL A 368 -5.22 -41.54 -19.46
N ASP A 369 -5.27 -42.70 -20.10
CA ASP A 369 -5.45 -44.00 -19.43
C ASP A 369 -4.20 -44.33 -18.58
N GLY A 370 -4.44 -44.67 -17.32
CA GLY A 370 -3.38 -45.00 -16.36
C GLY A 370 -2.77 -43.80 -15.62
N LEU A 371 -3.19 -42.60 -15.96
CA LEU A 371 -2.82 -41.39 -15.22
C LEU A 371 -3.87 -41.11 -14.14
N ALA A 372 -3.44 -41.11 -12.88
CA ALA A 372 -4.23 -40.60 -11.77
C ALA A 372 -3.66 -39.23 -11.39
N PRO A 373 -4.52 -38.23 -11.14
CA PRO A 373 -4.01 -36.97 -10.62
C PRO A 373 -3.29 -37.21 -9.29
N VAL A 374 -2.06 -36.75 -9.18
CA VAL A 374 -1.37 -36.71 -7.91
C VAL A 374 -1.68 -35.34 -7.31
N LEU A 375 -2.39 -35.33 -6.20
CA LEU A 375 -2.69 -34.07 -5.51
C LEU A 375 -1.40 -33.44 -4.99
N GLY A 376 -1.17 -32.17 -5.29
CA GLY A 376 -0.10 -31.38 -4.70
C GLY A 376 -0.27 -31.27 -3.19
N PHE A 377 0.81 -30.98 -2.47
CA PHE A 377 0.84 -30.85 -0.99
C PHE A 377 -0.37 -30.08 -0.47
N ARG A 378 -0.62 -28.87 -0.98
CA ARG A 378 -1.74 -28.03 -0.57
C ARG A 378 -3.10 -28.68 -0.78
N SER A 379 -3.29 -29.36 -1.92
CA SER A 379 -4.56 -30.01 -2.25
C SER A 379 -4.83 -31.26 -1.42
N MET A 380 -3.79 -31.87 -0.86
CA MET A 380 -3.91 -33.00 0.06
C MET A 380 -4.27 -32.58 1.47
N VAL A 381 -3.84 -31.43 1.92
CA VAL A 381 -4.00 -30.97 3.31
C VAL A 381 -5.44 -30.51 3.55
N ASP A 382 -6.11 -31.16 4.48
CA ASP A 382 -7.40 -30.72 5.01
C ASP A 382 -7.22 -29.76 6.19
N THR A 383 -6.36 -30.14 7.11
CA THR A 383 -6.06 -29.34 8.29
C THR A 383 -4.56 -29.22 8.48
N LEU A 384 -4.07 -28.00 8.69
CA LEU A 384 -2.70 -27.73 9.11
C LEU A 384 -2.67 -26.57 10.10
N ARG A 385 -2.42 -26.89 11.38
CA ARG A 385 -2.31 -25.91 12.46
C ARG A 385 -1.09 -26.19 13.32
N LEU A 386 -0.47 -25.11 13.78
CA LEU A 386 0.58 -25.15 14.80
C LEU A 386 0.11 -24.37 16.03
N ASN A 387 0.12 -25.00 17.21
CA ASN A 387 -0.43 -24.42 18.45
C ASN A 387 -1.87 -23.87 18.25
N ASN A 388 -2.72 -24.59 17.50
CA ASN A 388 -4.09 -24.21 17.13
C ASN A 388 -4.18 -22.96 16.22
N LYS A 389 -3.07 -22.48 15.65
CA LYS A 389 -3.06 -21.40 14.65
C LYS A 389 -3.07 -21.99 13.25
N GLU A 390 -3.89 -21.45 12.38
CA GLU A 390 -3.89 -21.81 10.96
C GLU A 390 -2.51 -21.46 10.37
N VAL A 391 -1.96 -22.36 9.60
CA VAL A 391 -0.76 -22.13 8.81
C VAL A 391 -1.16 -21.59 7.46
N LEU A 392 -0.67 -20.41 7.12
CA LEU A 392 -1.06 -19.71 5.91
C LEU A 392 -0.24 -20.20 4.72
N PHE A 393 -0.90 -20.51 3.62
CA PHE A 393 -0.23 -20.79 2.36
C PHE A 393 -0.01 -19.49 1.58
N ASP A 394 1.24 -19.23 1.23
CA ASP A 394 1.63 -18.08 0.40
C ASP A 394 1.59 -18.46 -1.08
N GLU A 395 0.56 -18.02 -1.78
CA GLU A 395 0.37 -18.27 -3.22
C GLU A 395 1.47 -17.63 -4.08
N SER A 396 2.14 -16.58 -3.60
CA SER A 396 3.21 -15.92 -4.36
C SER A 396 4.52 -16.68 -4.33
N GLU A 397 4.70 -17.54 -3.34
CA GLU A 397 5.94 -18.30 -3.13
C GLU A 397 5.74 -19.80 -3.29
N GLY A 398 4.49 -20.27 -3.35
CA GLY A 398 4.17 -21.69 -3.43
C GLY A 398 4.53 -22.49 -2.18
N GLY A 399 4.60 -21.84 -1.03
CA GLY A 399 4.98 -22.42 0.26
C GLY A 399 4.15 -21.90 1.42
N TYR A 400 4.45 -22.36 2.62
CA TYR A 400 3.73 -21.94 3.82
C TYR A 400 4.48 -20.85 4.58
N ILE A 401 3.73 -20.08 5.39
CA ILE A 401 4.29 -19.18 6.38
C ILE A 401 3.62 -19.40 7.74
N VAL A 402 4.42 -19.33 8.78
CA VAL A 402 4.02 -19.56 10.17
C VAL A 402 4.43 -18.38 11.04
N ALA A 403 3.47 -17.81 11.76
CA ALA A 403 3.76 -16.86 12.83
C ALA A 403 4.21 -17.58 14.08
N LEU A 404 5.42 -17.29 14.55
CA LEU A 404 6.02 -17.87 15.73
C LEU A 404 5.69 -17.09 17.01
N PRO A 405 5.40 -17.77 18.12
CA PRO A 405 5.30 -17.10 19.40
C PRO A 405 6.67 -16.57 19.85
N LYS A 406 6.64 -15.50 20.63
CA LYS A 406 7.84 -14.85 21.19
C LYS A 406 8.74 -15.81 21.99
N SER A 407 8.13 -16.82 22.61
CA SER A 407 8.86 -17.85 23.35
C SER A 407 9.87 -18.63 22.51
N VAL A 408 9.59 -18.85 21.22
CA VAL A 408 10.54 -19.49 20.29
C VAL A 408 11.77 -18.62 20.10
N ARG A 409 11.59 -17.31 19.90
CA ARG A 409 12.71 -16.36 19.79
C ARG A 409 13.53 -16.27 21.08
N GLU A 410 12.86 -16.30 22.24
CA GLU A 410 13.51 -16.16 23.55
C GLU A 410 14.29 -17.43 23.96
N SER A 411 13.80 -18.60 23.53
CA SER A 411 14.44 -19.89 23.87
C SER A 411 15.40 -20.41 22.80
N GLY A 412 15.28 -19.98 21.57
CA GLY A 412 15.95 -20.57 20.40
C GLY A 412 15.44 -21.98 20.09
N THR A 413 14.30 -22.40 20.64
CA THR A 413 13.74 -23.72 20.45
C THR A 413 12.36 -23.64 19.82
N PHE A 414 12.20 -24.28 18.67
CA PHE A 414 10.87 -24.52 18.09
C PHE A 414 10.21 -25.65 18.90
N ASP A 415 9.11 -25.35 19.57
CA ASP A 415 8.34 -26.32 20.35
C ASP A 415 6.84 -26.03 20.14
N MET A 416 6.24 -26.68 19.12
CA MET A 416 4.86 -26.43 18.73
C MET A 416 4.06 -27.73 18.56
N HIS A 417 2.82 -27.70 19.03
CA HIS A 417 1.88 -28.79 18.79
C HIS A 417 1.36 -28.74 17.36
N VAL A 418 1.40 -29.88 16.66
CA VAL A 418 0.94 -30.05 15.28
C VAL A 418 -0.46 -30.66 15.27
N ASN A 419 -1.36 -30.05 14.53
CA ASN A 419 -2.65 -30.63 14.18
C ASN A 419 -2.71 -30.67 12.65
N PHE A 420 -2.62 -31.89 12.10
CA PHE A 420 -2.51 -32.15 10.67
C PHE A 420 -3.47 -33.28 10.27
N ASP A 421 -4.16 -33.06 9.17
CA ASP A 421 -5.01 -34.05 8.53
C ASP A 421 -5.01 -33.86 7.01
N VAL A 422 -5.31 -34.93 6.28
CA VAL A 422 -5.38 -34.95 4.81
C VAL A 422 -6.80 -35.29 4.35
N ASN A 423 -7.18 -34.82 3.18
CA ASN A 423 -8.46 -35.08 2.53
C ASN A 423 -8.48 -36.40 1.71
N LEU A 424 -7.53 -37.30 1.95
CA LEU A 424 -7.42 -38.60 1.28
C LEU A 424 -7.95 -39.73 2.17
N ASP A 425 -8.82 -40.57 1.64
CA ASP A 425 -9.33 -41.78 2.32
C ASP A 425 -8.88 -43.01 1.54
N ASP A 426 -7.56 -43.23 1.52
CA ASP A 426 -6.97 -44.41 0.83
C ASP A 426 -6.44 -45.48 1.79
N GLY A 427 -6.72 -45.32 3.08
CA GLY A 427 -6.33 -46.23 4.16
C GLY A 427 -4.89 -46.15 4.59
N SER A 428 -4.11 -45.18 4.06
CA SER A 428 -2.72 -44.92 4.46
C SER A 428 -2.63 -44.04 5.69
N VAL A 429 -1.50 -44.07 6.39
CA VAL A 429 -1.22 -43.21 7.53
C VAL A 429 -0.35 -42.05 7.07
N TYR A 430 -0.86 -40.84 7.24
CA TYR A 430 -0.12 -39.62 6.90
C TYR A 430 0.39 -38.92 8.15
N GLU A 431 1.63 -38.44 8.11
CA GLU A 431 2.30 -37.73 9.20
C GLU A 431 3.00 -36.49 8.62
N LEU A 432 2.83 -35.33 9.27
CA LEU A 432 3.58 -34.10 8.95
C LEU A 432 4.84 -34.06 9.82
N ARG A 433 5.97 -33.74 9.18
CA ARG A 433 7.25 -33.44 9.84
C ARG A 433 7.74 -32.05 9.43
N LEU A 434 8.52 -31.43 10.28
CA LEU A 434 9.28 -30.22 9.97
C LEU A 434 10.76 -30.59 9.91
N ASP A 435 11.40 -30.36 8.74
CA ASP A 435 12.80 -30.75 8.48
C ASP A 435 13.07 -32.22 8.82
N ASN A 436 12.12 -33.07 8.48
CA ASN A 436 12.10 -34.51 8.81
C ASN A 436 11.99 -34.86 10.31
N VAL A 437 11.83 -33.87 11.21
CA VAL A 437 11.59 -34.12 12.62
C VAL A 437 10.09 -34.44 12.83
N ALA A 438 9.82 -35.65 13.30
CA ALA A 438 8.48 -36.13 13.59
C ALA A 438 7.92 -35.53 14.89
N PRO A 439 6.59 -35.37 14.98
CA PRO A 439 5.94 -35.06 16.25
C PRO A 439 6.25 -36.14 17.31
N ASN A 440 6.46 -35.74 18.53
CA ASN A 440 6.60 -36.68 19.69
C ASN A 440 5.23 -37.27 20.11
N ALA A 441 5.22 -38.07 21.16
CA ALA A 441 4.00 -38.71 21.66
C ALA A 441 2.89 -37.74 22.10
N ASP A 442 3.24 -36.51 22.41
CA ASP A 442 2.31 -35.43 22.76
C ASP A 442 1.88 -34.58 21.51
N GLY A 443 2.25 -35.01 20.31
CA GLY A 443 1.94 -34.32 19.04
C GLY A 443 2.75 -33.02 18.84
N ARG A 444 3.93 -32.89 19.46
CA ARG A 444 4.76 -31.69 19.36
C ARG A 444 6.01 -31.95 18.54
N ILE A 445 6.32 -31.06 17.63
CA ILE A 445 7.63 -31.00 16.98
C ILE A 445 8.54 -30.11 17.85
N ILE A 446 9.72 -30.60 18.17
CA ILE A 446 10.72 -29.90 18.98
C ILE A 446 12.04 -29.88 18.21
N ILE A 447 12.56 -28.69 17.94
CA ILE A 447 13.83 -28.46 17.26
C ILE A 447 14.62 -27.46 18.12
N GLU A 448 15.77 -27.89 18.64
CA GLU A 448 16.72 -27.04 19.39
C GLU A 448 17.58 -26.25 18.41
N ASP A 449 18.10 -25.07 18.83
CA ASP A 449 18.91 -24.16 18.00
C ASP A 449 18.20 -23.76 16.70
N PHE A 450 16.89 -23.52 16.78
CA PHE A 450 16.04 -23.17 15.64
C PHE A 450 16.28 -21.72 15.20
N ASP A 451 16.59 -21.52 13.92
CA ASP A 451 16.69 -20.20 13.27
C ASP A 451 15.56 -20.02 12.24
N ALA A 452 14.67 -19.06 12.49
CA ALA A 452 13.52 -18.75 11.62
C ALA A 452 13.92 -18.30 10.19
N LEU A 453 15.17 -17.90 9.99
CA LEU A 453 15.70 -17.44 8.70
C LEU A 453 16.30 -18.57 7.86
N ASP A 454 16.52 -19.74 8.45
CA ASP A 454 16.97 -20.91 7.71
C ASP A 454 15.87 -21.40 6.73
N ARG A 455 16.29 -22.23 5.78
CA ARG A 455 15.34 -22.90 4.89
C ARG A 455 14.75 -24.10 5.60
N HIS A 456 13.43 -24.07 5.72
CA HIS A 456 12.66 -25.15 6.36
C HIS A 456 11.66 -25.76 5.38
N LYS A 457 11.34 -27.02 5.63
CA LYS A 457 10.34 -27.76 4.84
C LYS A 457 9.33 -28.47 5.72
N PHE A 458 8.08 -28.43 5.35
CA PHE A 458 7.12 -29.42 5.76
C PHE A 458 7.24 -30.65 4.86
N ASN A 459 7.36 -31.83 5.48
CA ASN A 459 7.43 -33.09 4.79
C ASN A 459 6.20 -33.93 5.18
N ILE A 460 5.41 -34.37 4.20
CA ILE A 460 4.37 -35.38 4.41
C ILE A 460 4.98 -36.76 4.23
N TYR A 461 4.87 -37.58 5.25
CA TYR A 461 5.21 -38.99 5.23
C TYR A 461 3.93 -39.81 5.06
N LYS A 462 3.96 -40.78 4.12
CA LYS A 462 2.92 -41.76 3.89
C LYS A 462 3.41 -43.15 4.27
N ASP A 463 2.76 -43.80 5.23
CA ASP A 463 3.16 -45.13 5.73
C ASP A 463 4.64 -45.22 6.17
N GLY A 464 5.20 -44.10 6.63
CA GLY A 464 6.55 -43.98 7.14
C GLY A 464 7.63 -43.60 6.10
N GLU A 465 7.28 -43.44 4.85
CA GLU A 465 8.16 -42.96 3.78
C GLU A 465 7.81 -41.51 3.38
N GLU A 466 8.84 -40.70 3.07
CA GLU A 466 8.62 -39.32 2.59
C GLU A 466 7.82 -39.36 1.27
N TYR A 467 6.71 -38.65 1.23
CA TYR A 467 5.80 -38.65 0.09
C TYR A 467 5.83 -37.32 -0.66
N GLN A 468 5.77 -36.20 0.09
CA GLN A 468 5.84 -34.85 -0.49
C GLN A 468 6.50 -33.87 0.48
N SER A 469 7.08 -32.81 -0.06
CA SER A 469 7.57 -31.69 0.75
C SER A 469 7.18 -30.36 0.15
N VAL A 470 7.17 -29.33 0.99
CA VAL A 470 6.90 -27.94 0.60
C VAL A 470 7.71 -27.01 1.50
N ASP A 471 8.17 -25.90 0.92
CA ASP A 471 8.89 -24.89 1.68
C ASP A 471 7.98 -24.25 2.73
N VAL A 472 8.52 -24.00 3.93
CA VAL A 472 7.86 -23.24 4.99
C VAL A 472 8.80 -22.16 5.50
N ARG A 473 8.26 -20.98 5.68
CA ARG A 473 8.93 -19.81 6.26
C ARG A 473 8.32 -19.46 7.59
N PHE A 474 9.11 -18.78 8.39
CA PHE A 474 8.73 -18.38 9.73
C PHE A 474 8.85 -16.86 9.89
N THR A 475 8.02 -16.30 10.75
CA THR A 475 8.06 -14.89 11.11
C THR A 475 7.72 -14.70 12.57
N TYR A 476 8.30 -13.73 13.24
CA TYR A 476 7.91 -13.32 14.59
C TYR A 476 6.88 -12.18 14.58
N LEU A 477 6.46 -11.73 13.37
CA LEU A 477 5.35 -10.80 13.22
C LEU A 477 4.00 -11.54 13.27
N ASN A 478 2.97 -10.82 13.62
CA ASN A 478 1.60 -11.31 13.43
C ASN A 478 1.30 -11.45 11.93
N LEU A 479 0.37 -12.33 11.56
CA LEU A 479 -0.11 -12.44 10.18
C LEU A 479 -1.53 -11.88 10.09
N VAL A 480 -1.80 -11.15 9.04
CA VAL A 480 -3.14 -10.64 8.72
C VAL A 480 -3.53 -11.11 7.33
N GLU A 481 -4.50 -12.00 7.29
CA GLU A 481 -5.09 -12.50 6.05
C GLU A 481 -6.34 -11.69 5.72
N VAL A 482 -6.35 -11.10 4.53
CA VAL A 482 -7.45 -10.28 4.02
C VAL A 482 -7.92 -10.85 2.69
N ASN A 483 -9.20 -11.17 2.57
CA ASN A 483 -9.76 -11.68 1.32
C ASN A 483 -10.98 -10.85 0.90
N TYR A 484 -10.95 -10.36 -0.34
CA TYR A 484 -12.08 -9.66 -0.97
C TYR A 484 -11.98 -9.77 -2.51
N PRO A 485 -13.11 -9.69 -3.25
CA PRO A 485 -13.09 -9.82 -4.71
C PRO A 485 -12.45 -8.62 -5.41
N THR A 486 -12.81 -7.41 -5.01
CA THR A 486 -12.24 -6.14 -5.51
C THR A 486 -12.40 -5.07 -4.44
N CYS A 487 -11.49 -4.10 -4.38
CA CYS A 487 -11.55 -3.01 -3.41
C CYS A 487 -11.27 -1.65 -4.08
N ASN A 488 -11.84 -0.58 -3.55
CA ASN A 488 -11.66 0.77 -4.05
C ASN A 488 -11.73 1.81 -2.92
N GLY A 489 -11.54 3.09 -3.25
CA GLY A 489 -11.58 4.20 -2.30
C GLY A 489 -12.97 4.80 -2.02
N SER A 490 -14.01 4.39 -2.75
CA SER A 490 -15.32 5.04 -2.70
C SER A 490 -16.30 4.37 -1.75
N TYR A 491 -16.38 3.05 -1.74
CA TYR A 491 -17.33 2.30 -0.91
C TYR A 491 -16.67 1.07 -0.26
N TYR A 492 -17.30 0.57 0.78
CA TYR A 492 -16.84 -0.65 1.46
C TYR A 492 -17.25 -1.90 0.70
N VAL A 493 -16.33 -2.83 0.55
CA VAL A 493 -16.53 -4.16 -0.08
C VAL A 493 -16.47 -5.22 1.00
N THR A 494 -17.41 -6.12 1.00
CA THR A 494 -17.43 -7.24 1.97
C THR A 494 -16.41 -8.31 1.58
N GLY A 495 -15.72 -8.80 2.59
CA GLY A 495 -14.74 -9.87 2.48
C GLY A 495 -14.53 -10.54 3.83
N SER A 496 -13.37 -11.16 4.03
CA SER A 496 -13.00 -11.78 5.30
C SER A 496 -11.66 -11.29 5.82
N LEU A 497 -11.50 -11.36 7.14
CA LEU A 497 -10.29 -11.01 7.88
C LEU A 497 -9.96 -12.10 8.89
N ARG A 498 -8.71 -12.53 8.92
CA ARG A 498 -8.13 -13.31 10.02
C ARG A 498 -6.87 -12.63 10.50
N VAL A 499 -6.70 -12.55 11.81
CA VAL A 499 -5.47 -12.09 12.44
C VAL A 499 -4.90 -13.26 13.22
N THR A 500 -3.75 -13.76 12.78
CA THR A 500 -3.01 -14.81 13.48
C THR A 500 -2.20 -14.20 14.59
N GLN A 501 -2.52 -14.57 15.82
CA GLN A 501 -2.00 -14.01 17.07
C GLN A 501 -1.17 -15.08 17.80
N PRO A 502 0.12 -15.26 17.45
CA PRO A 502 0.91 -16.41 17.93
C PRO A 502 1.15 -16.42 19.44
N ASN A 503 1.05 -15.25 20.09
CA ASN A 503 1.26 -15.09 21.53
C ASN A 503 -0.04 -15.18 22.36
N ILE A 504 -1.18 -15.44 21.72
CA ILE A 504 -2.48 -15.61 22.39
C ILE A 504 -2.94 -17.06 22.22
N GLU A 505 -3.30 -17.72 23.32
CA GLU A 505 -3.78 -19.11 23.26
C GLU A 505 -5.11 -19.24 22.51
N GLY A 506 -5.36 -20.42 21.93
CA GLY A 506 -6.59 -20.78 21.24
C GLY A 506 -6.55 -20.56 19.74
N TYR A 507 -7.73 -20.67 19.11
CA TYR A 507 -7.91 -20.55 17.67
C TYR A 507 -8.14 -19.11 17.27
N ASP A 508 -7.62 -18.71 16.11
CA ASP A 508 -7.93 -17.43 15.50
C ASP A 508 -9.16 -17.59 14.60
N SER A 509 -10.11 -16.68 14.75
CA SER A 509 -11.35 -16.72 14.00
C SER A 509 -11.21 -16.06 12.63
N LEU A 510 -11.88 -16.58 11.64
CA LEU A 510 -12.14 -15.88 10.38
C LEU A 510 -13.38 -15.02 10.55
N TYR A 511 -13.24 -13.72 10.37
CA TYR A 511 -14.32 -12.75 10.55
C TYR A 511 -14.83 -12.24 9.21
N VAL A 512 -16.11 -11.90 9.16
CA VAL A 512 -16.65 -11.07 8.08
C VAL A 512 -16.23 -9.62 8.32
N ALA A 513 -15.68 -8.99 7.31
CA ALA A 513 -15.24 -7.60 7.38
C ALA A 513 -15.54 -6.87 6.07
N ALA A 514 -15.62 -5.56 6.13
CA ALA A 514 -15.77 -4.71 4.97
C ALA A 514 -14.55 -3.79 4.83
N PHE A 515 -14.02 -3.69 3.63
CA PHE A 515 -12.76 -3.02 3.30
C PHE A 515 -12.97 -1.85 2.36
N LYS A 516 -12.21 -0.80 2.53
CA LYS A 516 -12.14 0.35 1.62
C LYS A 516 -10.72 0.92 1.62
N TYR A 517 -10.19 1.32 0.46
CA TYR A 517 -8.94 2.08 0.43
C TYR A 517 -9.12 3.40 1.18
N ARG A 518 -8.09 3.78 1.91
CA ARG A 518 -8.10 5.02 2.69
C ARG A 518 -6.87 5.89 2.42
N GLY A 519 -6.95 7.14 2.89
CA GLY A 519 -5.95 8.16 2.70
C GLY A 519 -6.34 9.15 1.59
N ALA A 520 -5.60 10.22 1.44
CA ALA A 520 -5.71 11.17 0.34
C ALA A 520 -4.65 10.83 -0.72
N SER A 521 -3.44 11.37 -0.61
CA SER A 521 -2.30 11.04 -1.48
C SER A 521 -1.85 9.57 -1.36
N ALA A 522 -2.05 8.94 -0.21
CA ALA A 522 -1.72 7.53 0.00
C ALA A 522 -2.45 6.58 -0.95
N GLN A 523 -3.61 6.97 -1.51
CA GLN A 523 -4.30 6.16 -2.51
C GLN A 523 -3.61 6.15 -3.89
N ASN A 524 -2.62 7.01 -4.13
CA ASN A 524 -1.86 7.03 -5.37
C ASN A 524 -0.70 6.00 -5.38
N TYR A 525 -0.35 5.44 -4.21
CA TYR A 525 0.68 4.42 -4.13
C TYR A 525 0.11 3.03 -4.41
N GLU A 526 0.93 2.13 -4.96
CA GLU A 526 0.54 0.73 -5.22
C GLU A 526 0.17 0.01 -3.91
N LYS A 527 0.96 0.18 -2.86
CA LYS A 527 0.71 -0.37 -1.53
C LYS A 527 -0.37 0.44 -0.81
N LYS A 528 -1.60 -0.06 -0.80
CA LYS A 528 -2.79 0.64 -0.29
C LYS A 528 -2.97 0.46 1.21
N SER A 529 -3.37 1.52 1.90
CA SER A 529 -3.91 1.43 3.26
C SER A 529 -5.41 1.19 3.24
N TYR A 530 -5.92 0.46 4.25
CA TYR A 530 -7.32 0.04 4.33
C TYR A 530 -8.03 0.61 5.56
N ALA A 531 -9.26 1.04 5.37
CA ALA A 531 -10.24 1.16 6.44
C ALA A 531 -11.04 -0.14 6.51
N ILE A 532 -11.14 -0.72 7.71
CA ILE A 532 -11.78 -2.00 7.95
C ILE A 532 -12.96 -1.78 8.89
N LYS A 533 -14.10 -2.37 8.54
CA LYS A 533 -15.29 -2.44 9.41
C LYS A 533 -15.61 -3.91 9.69
N MET A 534 -15.49 -4.31 10.96
CA MET A 534 -15.86 -5.64 11.38
C MET A 534 -17.39 -5.81 11.36
N ARG A 535 -17.86 -6.97 10.89
CA ARG A 535 -19.26 -7.27 10.69
C ARG A 535 -19.65 -8.61 11.30
N GLU A 536 -20.94 -8.75 11.65
CA GLU A 536 -21.53 -10.06 11.90
C GLU A 536 -21.67 -10.86 10.60
N ALA A 537 -22.07 -12.11 10.70
CA ALA A 537 -22.22 -13.00 9.55
C ALA A 537 -23.21 -12.50 8.48
N ASP A 538 -24.09 -11.54 8.82
CA ASP A 538 -25.01 -10.90 7.89
C ASP A 538 -24.31 -9.88 6.95
N GLY A 539 -23.04 -9.55 7.19
CA GLY A 539 -22.25 -8.58 6.43
C GLY A 539 -22.64 -7.12 6.65
N VAL A 540 -23.62 -6.84 7.50
CA VAL A 540 -24.22 -5.49 7.71
C VAL A 540 -24.06 -5.02 9.15
N THR A 541 -24.46 -5.83 10.12
CA THR A 541 -24.42 -5.50 11.55
C THR A 541 -22.97 -5.36 12.02
N SER A 542 -22.67 -4.30 12.75
CA SER A 542 -21.33 -4.05 13.29
C SER A 542 -21.00 -5.04 14.42
N ARG A 543 -19.78 -5.53 14.45
CA ARG A 543 -19.23 -6.42 15.46
C ARG A 543 -17.99 -5.84 16.06
N ASP A 544 -17.95 -5.61 17.37
CA ASP A 544 -16.71 -5.24 18.05
C ASP A 544 -15.82 -6.50 18.20
N VAL A 545 -14.53 -6.38 17.93
CA VAL A 545 -13.53 -7.46 18.03
C VAL A 545 -12.24 -6.88 18.59
N GLU A 546 -11.62 -7.59 19.54
CA GLU A 546 -10.29 -7.28 20.06
C GLU A 546 -9.23 -8.03 19.24
N PHE A 547 -8.20 -7.33 18.77
CA PHE A 547 -7.02 -7.90 18.12
C PHE A 547 -5.75 -7.47 18.84
N LEU A 548 -4.82 -8.41 19.03
CA LEU A 548 -3.44 -8.15 19.46
C LEU A 548 -3.33 -7.37 20.78
N GLY A 549 -4.31 -7.53 21.68
CA GLY A 549 -4.37 -6.78 22.94
C GLY A 549 -4.69 -5.29 22.76
N LEU A 550 -5.12 -4.87 21.58
CA LEU A 550 -5.62 -3.54 21.29
C LEU A 550 -7.07 -3.41 21.81
N ARG A 551 -7.71 -2.27 21.63
CA ARG A 551 -9.08 -2.08 22.12
C ARG A 551 -10.09 -2.93 21.36
N ASP A 552 -11.18 -3.31 22.02
CA ASP A 552 -12.35 -3.90 21.40
C ASP A 552 -13.11 -2.84 20.57
N ASP A 553 -13.16 -3.04 19.24
CA ASP A 553 -13.80 -2.11 18.31
C ASP A 553 -14.23 -2.80 17.00
N ASN A 554 -15.13 -2.14 16.27
CA ASN A 554 -15.55 -2.57 14.95
C ASN A 554 -14.85 -1.81 13.79
N ASN A 555 -14.04 -0.81 14.11
CA ASN A 555 -13.34 0.00 13.10
C ASN A 555 -11.83 -0.08 13.29
N TRP A 556 -11.16 -0.58 12.27
CA TRP A 556 -9.71 -0.76 12.25
C TRP A 556 -9.08 -0.06 11.05
N ILE A 557 -7.80 0.18 11.13
CA ILE A 557 -6.98 0.68 10.06
C ILE A 557 -5.83 -0.30 9.84
N LEU A 558 -5.65 -0.72 8.59
CA LEU A 558 -4.45 -1.42 8.15
C LEU A 558 -3.60 -0.42 7.39
N ASP A 559 -2.59 0.11 8.05
CA ASP A 559 -1.74 1.18 7.52
C ASP A 559 -0.57 0.61 6.74
N ALA A 560 -0.49 0.95 5.46
CA ALA A 560 0.54 0.47 4.54
C ALA A 560 1.89 1.17 4.72
N MET A 561 1.91 2.35 5.35
CA MET A 561 3.12 3.17 5.52
C MET A 561 3.87 3.41 4.18
N ALA A 562 3.11 3.55 3.09
CA ALA A 562 3.60 3.46 1.72
C ALA A 562 4.70 4.49 1.37
N VAL A 563 4.68 5.66 1.99
CA VAL A 563 5.67 6.72 1.75
C VAL A 563 6.92 6.56 2.63
N ASP A 564 6.83 5.77 3.67
CA ASP A 564 7.89 5.62 4.69
C ASP A 564 8.84 4.48 4.35
N ARG A 565 10.09 4.79 4.00
CA ARG A 565 11.12 3.81 3.67
C ARG A 565 11.51 2.89 4.82
N ALA A 566 11.32 3.33 6.06
CA ALA A 566 11.55 2.53 7.27
C ALA A 566 10.32 1.72 7.68
N CYS A 567 9.15 1.97 7.09
CA CYS A 567 7.87 1.32 7.40
C CYS A 567 7.46 1.38 8.89
N MET A 568 7.90 2.40 9.66
CA MET A 568 7.61 2.49 11.10
C MET A 568 7.46 3.90 11.68
N ARG A 569 7.75 4.97 10.90
CA ARG A 569 7.74 6.36 11.40
C ARG A 569 6.43 6.74 12.07
N ASN A 570 5.31 6.45 11.42
CA ASN A 570 3.98 6.78 11.96
C ASN A 570 3.73 6.07 13.30
N ARG A 571 4.08 4.77 13.40
CA ARG A 571 3.88 3.99 14.64
C ARG A 571 4.82 4.44 15.74
N VAL A 572 6.13 4.53 15.47
CA VAL A 572 7.12 4.98 16.45
C VAL A 572 6.80 6.36 16.99
N SER A 573 6.41 7.30 16.11
CA SER A 573 6.01 8.66 16.52
C SER A 573 4.76 8.65 17.39
N THR A 574 3.76 7.84 17.03
CA THR A 574 2.53 7.75 17.83
C THR A 574 2.78 7.08 19.19
N ASP A 575 3.66 6.09 19.26
CA ASP A 575 4.06 5.46 20.53
C ASP A 575 4.80 6.44 21.42
N LEU A 576 5.71 7.23 20.85
CA LEU A 576 6.38 8.29 21.59
C LEU A 576 5.36 9.29 22.17
N TRP A 577 4.36 9.72 21.36
CA TRP A 577 3.28 10.58 21.84
C TRP A 577 2.49 9.96 23.00
N ASN A 578 2.13 8.69 22.89
CA ASN A 578 1.41 7.97 23.92
C ASN A 578 2.17 7.88 25.26
N ASP A 579 3.50 7.84 25.20
CA ASP A 579 4.34 7.63 26.37
C ASP A 579 4.58 8.93 27.17
N PHE A 580 4.79 10.07 26.49
CA PHE A 580 5.24 11.27 27.17
C PHE A 580 4.18 12.38 27.27
N ALA A 581 3.23 12.42 26.30
CA ALA A 581 2.35 13.58 26.20
C ALA A 581 1.41 13.70 27.41
N THR A 582 1.18 14.94 27.81
CA THR A 582 0.27 15.28 28.88
C THR A 582 -1.11 14.68 28.63
N GLU A 583 -1.59 13.92 29.59
CA GLU A 583 -2.91 13.28 29.51
C GLU A 583 -4.03 14.30 29.26
N PRO A 584 -5.13 13.91 28.57
CA PRO A 584 -6.25 14.80 28.32
C PRO A 584 -6.73 15.54 29.54
N TYR A 585 -7.05 16.84 29.43
CA TYR A 585 -7.43 17.71 30.54
C TYR A 585 -8.55 17.14 31.43
N TYR A 586 -9.55 16.48 30.84
CA TYR A 586 -10.66 15.85 31.56
C TYR A 586 -10.26 14.55 32.28
N LYS A 587 -9.19 13.87 31.86
CA LYS A 587 -8.60 12.75 32.59
C LYS A 587 -7.86 13.26 33.82
N ARG A 588 -7.07 14.32 33.68
CA ARG A 588 -6.37 15.00 34.78
C ARG A 588 -7.35 15.59 35.79
N ASP A 589 -8.53 16.05 35.34
CA ASP A 589 -9.64 16.52 36.18
C ASP A 589 -10.46 15.35 36.80
N GLY A 590 -10.09 14.11 36.54
CA GLY A 590 -10.70 12.93 37.16
C GLY A 590 -12.04 12.48 36.57
N ARG A 591 -12.53 13.10 35.48
CA ARG A 591 -13.83 12.79 34.85
C ARG A 591 -13.84 11.50 34.07
N GLU A 592 -12.77 11.19 33.40
CA GLU A 592 -12.63 9.99 32.56
C GLU A 592 -11.24 9.39 32.67
N LYS A 593 -11.13 8.30 33.44
CA LYS A 593 -9.81 7.66 33.74
C LYS A 593 -9.23 6.84 32.62
N LYS A 594 -10.06 6.38 31.66
CA LYS A 594 -9.66 5.47 30.59
C LYS A 594 -9.38 6.18 29.26
N ALA A 595 -9.46 7.51 29.23
CA ALA A 595 -9.19 8.28 28.01
C ALA A 595 -7.73 8.12 27.56
N ARG A 596 -7.55 8.04 26.25
CA ARG A 596 -6.25 8.03 25.56
C ARG A 596 -6.30 9.03 24.42
N HIS A 597 -5.23 9.75 24.21
CA HIS A 597 -5.12 10.80 23.18
C HIS A 597 -4.20 10.43 22.01
N GLY A 598 -3.83 9.16 21.92
CA GLY A 598 -3.13 8.58 20.79
C GLY A 598 -3.60 7.14 20.53
N THR A 599 -3.39 6.66 19.33
CA THR A 599 -3.76 5.30 18.91
C THR A 599 -2.64 4.31 19.23
N ARG A 600 -3.00 3.04 19.41
CA ARG A 600 -2.05 1.93 19.46
C ARG A 600 -2.15 1.12 18.17
N GLY A 601 -1.15 0.35 17.89
CA GLY A 601 -1.13 -0.55 16.74
C GLY A 601 0.00 -1.56 16.86
N GLU A 602 -0.12 -2.64 16.09
CA GLU A 602 0.85 -3.74 16.05
C GLU A 602 1.23 -4.03 14.61
N PHE A 603 2.51 -4.31 14.38
CA PHE A 603 2.98 -4.69 13.06
C PHE A 603 2.57 -6.12 12.72
N ALA A 604 2.28 -6.30 11.46
CA ALA A 604 1.91 -7.59 10.90
C ALA A 604 2.37 -7.70 9.44
N GLU A 605 2.62 -8.91 9.01
CA GLU A 605 2.73 -9.22 7.58
C GLU A 605 1.34 -9.53 7.03
N VAL A 606 0.99 -8.85 5.93
CA VAL A 606 -0.34 -8.95 5.32
C VAL A 606 -0.31 -9.86 4.12
N TYR A 607 -1.29 -10.73 4.06
CA TYR A 607 -1.58 -11.58 2.92
C TYR A 607 -2.94 -11.19 2.34
N LEU A 608 -2.91 -10.78 1.08
CA LEU A 608 -4.09 -10.32 0.36
C LEU A 608 -4.50 -11.38 -0.66
N ASN A 609 -5.67 -11.97 -0.48
CA ASN A 609 -6.15 -13.08 -1.29
C ASN A 609 -5.11 -14.21 -1.42
N GLY A 610 -4.51 -14.61 -0.30
CA GLY A 610 -3.50 -15.66 -0.22
C GLY A 610 -2.07 -15.26 -0.60
N LYS A 611 -1.79 -14.00 -0.95
CA LYS A 611 -0.47 -13.55 -1.42
C LYS A 611 0.16 -12.53 -0.50
N TYR A 612 1.48 -12.64 -0.36
CA TYR A 612 2.25 -11.68 0.41
C TYR A 612 2.07 -10.26 -0.12
N HIS A 613 1.66 -9.37 0.75
CA HIS A 613 1.38 -7.98 0.40
C HIS A 613 2.26 -6.97 1.16
N GLY A 614 3.04 -7.41 2.13
CA GLY A 614 4.04 -6.60 2.83
C GLY A 614 3.78 -6.39 4.31
N ILE A 615 4.66 -5.58 4.92
CA ILE A 615 4.55 -5.15 6.33
C ILE A 615 3.52 -4.03 6.44
N TYR A 616 2.58 -4.20 7.35
CA TYR A 616 1.54 -3.21 7.68
C TYR A 616 1.47 -3.00 9.19
N CYS A 617 0.86 -1.90 9.61
CA CYS A 617 0.47 -1.70 11.00
C CYS A 617 -1.04 -1.81 11.13
N LEU A 618 -1.53 -2.83 11.87
CA LEU A 618 -2.93 -2.89 12.29
C LEU A 618 -3.11 -1.93 13.47
N THR A 619 -3.86 -0.85 13.27
CA THR A 619 -3.95 0.25 14.22
C THR A 619 -5.37 0.63 14.57
N GLU A 620 -5.54 1.12 15.79
CA GLU A 620 -6.77 1.71 16.30
C GLU A 620 -7.11 2.99 15.52
N LYS A 621 -8.37 3.35 15.47
CA LYS A 621 -8.83 4.61 14.90
C LYS A 621 -8.90 5.69 15.96
N MET A 622 -8.42 6.91 15.66
CA MET A 622 -8.69 8.09 16.51
C MET A 622 -10.15 8.49 16.38
N ASP A 623 -10.93 8.27 17.42
CA ASP A 623 -12.35 8.53 17.48
C ASP A 623 -12.87 8.89 18.89
N ARG A 624 -14.18 9.03 19.03
CA ARG A 624 -14.83 9.27 20.32
C ARG A 624 -14.53 8.17 21.35
N LYS A 625 -14.48 6.89 20.91
CA LYS A 625 -14.24 5.75 21.81
C LYS A 625 -12.82 5.80 22.38
N GLN A 626 -11.82 6.18 21.57
CA GLN A 626 -10.42 6.32 21.99
C GLN A 626 -10.26 7.42 23.03
N LEU A 627 -10.77 8.59 22.70
CA LEU A 627 -10.74 9.76 23.59
C LEU A 627 -11.72 9.67 24.76
N LYS A 628 -12.66 8.72 24.77
CA LYS A 628 -13.74 8.62 25.76
C LYS A 628 -14.55 9.92 25.89
N LEU A 629 -14.74 10.64 24.78
CA LEU A 629 -15.56 11.84 24.79
C LEU A 629 -16.99 11.49 25.19
N LYS A 630 -17.62 12.39 25.93
CA LYS A 630 -18.96 12.15 26.42
C LYS A 630 -19.94 11.97 25.28
N LYS A 631 -20.68 10.85 25.34
CA LYS A 631 -21.60 10.45 24.28
C LYS A 631 -22.76 11.44 24.15
N LEU A 632 -23.26 11.59 22.92
CA LEU A 632 -24.52 12.28 22.64
C LEU A 632 -25.65 11.67 23.47
N GLU A 633 -26.46 12.51 24.10
CA GLU A 633 -27.61 12.09 24.87
C GLU A 633 -28.86 12.14 24.01
N GLN A 634 -29.61 11.04 24.02
CA GLN A 634 -30.91 10.92 23.37
C GLN A 634 -32.00 10.92 24.44
N PRO A 635 -32.60 12.06 24.77
CA PRO A 635 -33.68 12.09 25.74
C PRO A 635 -34.94 11.42 25.18
N GLU A 636 -35.76 10.82 26.04
CA GLU A 636 -37.02 10.18 25.62
C GLU A 636 -37.96 11.16 24.87
N THR A 637 -37.89 12.44 25.24
CA THR A 637 -38.65 13.52 24.61
C THR A 637 -37.72 14.72 24.38
N GLY A 638 -37.78 15.30 23.18
CA GLY A 638 -36.97 16.47 22.82
C GLY A 638 -35.88 16.19 21.77
N LYS A 639 -34.98 17.15 21.60
CA LYS A 639 -33.87 17.06 20.64
C LYS A 639 -32.67 16.41 21.31
N PRO A 640 -31.85 15.66 20.55
CA PRO A 640 -30.57 15.14 21.00
C PRO A 640 -29.66 16.24 21.56
N ILE A 641 -28.91 15.92 22.62
CA ILE A 641 -28.02 16.85 23.33
C ILE A 641 -26.59 16.46 23.01
N ILE A 642 -25.86 17.32 22.29
CA ILE A 642 -24.45 17.11 21.97
C ILE A 642 -23.61 17.51 23.19
N HIS A 643 -22.78 16.56 23.65
CA HIS A 643 -21.81 16.73 24.71
C HIS A 643 -20.40 16.88 24.17
N GLY A 644 -19.76 15.73 23.81
CA GLY A 644 -18.43 15.71 23.24
C GLY A 644 -18.42 16.04 21.74
N THR A 645 -17.29 16.58 21.26
CA THR A 645 -17.07 16.81 19.84
C THR A 645 -15.63 16.47 19.45
N LEU A 646 -15.46 16.00 18.21
CA LEU A 646 -14.16 15.67 17.62
C LEU A 646 -14.08 16.23 16.21
N TYR A 647 -13.01 16.95 15.92
CA TYR A 647 -12.74 17.53 14.61
C TYR A 647 -11.34 17.15 14.15
N LYS A 648 -11.12 17.13 12.84
CA LYS A 648 -9.82 16.91 12.21
C LYS A 648 -9.57 17.99 11.17
N SER A 649 -8.39 18.60 11.18
CA SER A 649 -7.95 19.44 10.07
C SER A 649 -7.47 18.55 8.91
N SER A 650 -8.05 18.74 7.72
CA SER A 650 -7.88 17.81 6.59
C SER A 650 -7.08 18.37 5.42
N GLN A 651 -7.13 19.67 5.21
CA GLN A 651 -6.46 20.35 4.10
C GLN A 651 -5.74 21.60 4.59
N TRP A 652 -4.69 22.00 3.87
CA TRP A 652 -4.03 23.27 4.14
C TRP A 652 -4.92 24.45 3.75
N SER A 653 -5.12 25.38 4.70
CA SER A 653 -5.81 26.64 4.48
C SER A 653 -5.48 27.64 5.62
N TYR A 654 -5.85 28.90 5.44
CA TYR A 654 -5.71 29.88 6.52
C TYR A 654 -6.53 29.51 7.75
N GLU A 655 -7.68 28.90 7.56
CA GLU A 655 -8.57 28.51 8.65
C GLU A 655 -7.96 27.42 9.53
N VAL A 656 -7.31 26.40 8.95
CA VAL A 656 -6.64 25.36 9.74
C VAL A 656 -5.36 25.84 10.40
N LEU A 657 -4.73 26.86 9.85
CA LEU A 657 -3.63 27.57 10.50
C LEU A 657 -4.12 28.51 11.62
N MET A 658 -5.42 28.69 11.80
CA MET A 658 -6.02 29.70 12.66
C MET A 658 -5.45 31.09 12.35
N GLY A 659 -5.20 31.33 11.05
CA GLY A 659 -4.35 32.38 10.55
C GLY A 659 -4.97 33.77 10.63
N HIS A 660 -4.11 34.70 10.90
CA HIS A 660 -4.33 36.12 10.77
C HIS A 660 -3.16 36.69 9.98
N GLU A 661 -3.45 37.29 8.84
CA GLU A 661 -2.44 37.99 8.06
C GLU A 661 -2.06 39.29 8.75
N GLN A 662 -0.78 39.44 9.14
CA GLN A 662 -0.26 40.71 9.60
C GLN A 662 0.20 41.56 8.42
N GLY A 663 -0.53 42.62 8.15
CA GLY A 663 0.09 43.86 7.62
C GLY A 663 0.12 44.05 6.12
N GLU A 664 -0.63 43.31 5.29
CA GLU A 664 -0.86 43.70 3.90
C GLU A 664 -2.31 44.06 3.63
N GLU A 665 -2.52 45.25 3.03
CA GLU A 665 -3.84 45.78 2.66
C GLU A 665 -4.63 44.93 1.67
N TYR A 666 -4.06 43.84 1.18
CA TYR A 666 -4.64 43.04 0.09
C TYR A 666 -5.45 41.82 0.50
N PHE A 667 -5.35 41.35 1.73
CA PHE A 667 -6.17 40.22 2.19
C PHE A 667 -6.83 40.56 3.53
N PRO A 668 -8.15 40.86 3.53
CA PRO A 668 -8.88 40.96 4.77
C PRO A 668 -8.75 39.66 5.53
N MET A 669 -8.58 39.74 6.86
CA MET A 669 -8.65 38.62 7.79
C MET A 669 -9.69 37.61 7.31
N ARG A 670 -9.24 36.46 6.81
CA ARG A 670 -10.15 35.36 6.45
C ARG A 670 -10.47 34.57 7.70
N PHE A 671 -11.19 35.22 8.60
CA PHE A 671 -11.89 34.50 9.64
C PHE A 671 -12.85 33.52 8.93
N PRO A 672 -12.90 32.24 9.34
CA PRO A 672 -13.82 31.29 8.74
C PRO A 672 -15.24 31.86 8.69
N ARG A 673 -15.93 31.75 7.59
CA ARG A 673 -17.33 32.11 7.49
C ARG A 673 -18.10 31.38 8.59
N GLY A 674 -19.17 31.98 9.09
CA GLY A 674 -20.01 31.35 10.10
C GLY A 674 -20.41 29.92 9.65
N TYR A 675 -20.43 29.02 10.58
CA TYR A 675 -20.89 27.66 10.36
C TYR A 675 -22.44 27.58 10.33
N ASP A 676 -22.94 26.56 9.68
CA ASP A 676 -24.36 26.20 9.67
C ASP A 676 -24.55 24.73 10.05
N ASN A 677 -24.90 24.47 11.30
CA ASN A 677 -25.12 23.10 11.79
C ASN A 677 -26.33 22.42 11.13
N THR A 678 -27.22 23.15 10.45
CA THR A 678 -28.42 22.59 9.82
C THR A 678 -28.09 21.89 8.50
N LEU A 679 -26.97 22.24 7.85
CA LEU A 679 -26.55 21.66 6.60
C LEU A 679 -26.03 20.22 6.74
N LYS A 680 -25.68 19.81 7.96
CA LYS A 680 -25.14 18.48 8.24
C LYS A 680 -23.99 18.07 7.30
N GLN A 681 -23.09 18.99 7.00
CA GLN A 681 -21.92 18.72 6.15
C GLN A 681 -20.79 18.14 6.99
N GLU A 682 -20.09 17.14 6.44
CA GLU A 682 -18.88 16.58 7.07
C GLU A 682 -17.79 17.63 7.24
N THR A 683 -17.71 18.61 6.33
CA THR A 683 -16.62 19.58 6.29
C THR A 683 -17.11 21.01 6.47
N TRP A 684 -16.32 21.79 7.23
CA TRP A 684 -16.42 23.23 7.33
C TRP A 684 -15.02 23.84 7.43
N ALA A 685 -14.72 24.82 6.58
CA ALA A 685 -13.44 25.57 6.60
C ALA A 685 -12.19 24.65 6.61
N ASN A 686 -12.21 23.56 5.83
CA ASN A 686 -11.18 22.52 5.77
C ASN A 686 -10.95 21.72 7.08
N TYR A 687 -11.89 21.79 7.99
CA TYR A 687 -12.02 20.84 9.09
C TYR A 687 -13.10 19.82 8.76
N GLU A 688 -12.90 18.59 9.21
CA GLU A 688 -13.88 17.50 9.17
C GLU A 688 -14.43 17.27 10.59
N ILE A 689 -15.74 17.10 10.72
CA ILE A 689 -16.31 16.62 11.98
C ILE A 689 -16.21 15.09 12.03
N LYS A 690 -15.63 14.57 13.09
CA LYS A 690 -15.46 13.11 13.30
C LYS A 690 -16.35 12.59 14.43
N TYR A 691 -16.91 13.47 15.21
CA TYR A 691 -17.96 13.19 16.19
C TYR A 691 -18.67 14.49 16.60
N PRO A 692 -20.02 14.52 16.70
CA PRO A 692 -20.98 13.45 16.33
C PRO A 692 -20.93 13.06 14.84
N ASP A 693 -21.52 11.91 14.50
CA ASP A 693 -21.61 11.46 13.13
C ASP A 693 -22.58 12.37 12.34
N TYR A 694 -22.06 13.00 11.29
CA TYR A 694 -22.82 14.01 10.54
C TYR A 694 -23.99 13.42 9.73
N GLU A 695 -23.93 12.14 9.40
CA GLU A 695 -24.98 11.45 8.63
C GLU A 695 -26.16 11.07 9.55
N GLU A 696 -25.86 10.56 10.72
CA GLU A 696 -26.85 9.97 11.63
C GLU A 696 -27.31 10.93 12.74
N GLU A 697 -26.42 11.79 13.25
CA GLU A 697 -26.59 12.58 14.44
C GLU A 697 -26.61 14.10 14.13
N PRO A 698 -27.15 14.96 15.00
CA PRO A 698 -26.95 16.40 14.89
C PRO A 698 -25.48 16.74 15.10
N ILE A 699 -24.98 17.75 14.41
CA ILE A 699 -23.59 18.23 14.50
C ILE A 699 -23.51 19.59 15.20
N ASP A 700 -22.33 19.92 15.72
CA ASP A 700 -22.06 21.24 16.30
C ASP A 700 -20.61 21.67 16.02
N TRP A 701 -20.43 22.72 15.27
CA TRP A 701 -19.15 23.36 14.97
C TRP A 701 -18.75 24.44 15.99
N ALA A 702 -19.66 24.83 16.92
CA ALA A 702 -19.45 25.93 17.85
C ALA A 702 -18.18 25.78 18.71
N PRO A 703 -17.85 24.60 19.27
CA PRO A 703 -16.64 24.47 20.09
C PRO A 703 -15.36 24.85 19.32
N LEU A 704 -15.20 24.32 18.13
CA LEU A 704 -14.04 24.60 17.28
C LEU A 704 -14.04 26.05 16.77
N PHE A 705 -15.19 26.53 16.28
CA PHE A 705 -15.34 27.91 15.81
C PHE A 705 -14.91 28.91 16.88
N ASN A 706 -15.34 28.71 18.12
CA ASN A 706 -15.02 29.62 19.22
C ASN A 706 -13.53 29.60 19.59
N ALA A 707 -12.89 28.44 19.54
CA ALA A 707 -11.45 28.32 19.73
C ALA A 707 -10.67 29.06 18.64
N ILE A 708 -11.01 28.83 17.36
CA ILE A 708 -10.41 29.55 16.22
C ILE A 708 -10.63 31.06 16.39
N LYS A 709 -11.82 31.48 16.81
CA LYS A 709 -12.16 32.90 17.01
C LYS A 709 -11.25 33.57 18.05
N VAL A 710 -10.92 32.90 19.13
CA VAL A 710 -9.97 33.41 20.13
C VAL A 710 -8.63 33.72 19.52
N VAL A 711 -8.13 32.78 18.68
CA VAL A 711 -6.82 32.91 18.05
C VAL A 711 -6.83 33.94 16.92
N ALA A 712 -7.79 33.86 16.02
CA ALA A 712 -7.78 34.61 14.75
C ALA A 712 -8.34 36.03 14.85
N SER A 713 -9.19 36.34 15.84
CA SER A 713 -9.94 37.60 15.86
C SER A 713 -9.83 38.43 17.12
N TYR A 714 -9.31 37.87 18.22
CA TYR A 714 -9.17 38.64 19.45
C TYR A 714 -7.90 39.53 19.40
N ASP A 715 -7.97 40.76 19.90
CA ASP A 715 -6.78 41.53 20.16
C ASP A 715 -5.87 40.83 21.20
N ASP A 716 -4.63 41.31 21.38
CA ASP A 716 -3.65 40.61 22.22
C ASP A 716 -4.12 40.53 23.69
N GLU A 717 -4.72 41.58 24.25
CA GLU A 717 -5.20 41.58 25.62
C GLU A 717 -6.28 40.52 25.84
N LYS A 718 -7.22 40.44 24.90
CA LYS A 718 -8.32 39.48 24.97
C LYS A 718 -7.86 38.06 24.65
N PHE A 719 -6.92 37.88 23.70
CA PHE A 719 -6.31 36.60 23.44
C PHE A 719 -5.63 36.07 24.69
N GLU A 720 -4.74 36.84 25.29
CA GLU A 720 -3.97 36.43 26.46
C GLU A 720 -4.84 36.09 27.67
N SER A 721 -5.93 36.85 27.88
CA SER A 721 -6.87 36.56 28.96
C SER A 721 -7.79 35.36 28.70
N SER A 722 -7.89 34.88 27.47
CA SER A 722 -8.86 33.86 27.08
C SER A 722 -8.23 32.54 26.63
N VAL A 723 -7.02 32.54 26.07
CA VAL A 723 -6.44 31.38 25.38
C VAL A 723 -6.39 30.12 26.26
N ALA A 724 -6.00 30.23 27.51
CA ALA A 724 -5.97 29.14 28.48
C ALA A 724 -7.35 28.62 28.92
N GLU A 725 -8.44 29.34 28.60
CA GLU A 725 -9.80 28.82 28.77
C GLU A 725 -10.25 27.95 27.62
N TYR A 726 -9.65 28.14 26.42
CA TYR A 726 -10.02 27.43 25.20
C TYR A 726 -9.03 26.35 24.78
N PHE A 727 -7.77 26.47 25.13
CA PHE A 727 -6.74 25.49 24.79
C PHE A 727 -6.08 24.94 26.05
N ASP A 728 -5.88 23.60 26.04
CA ASP A 728 -5.14 22.92 27.10
C ASP A 728 -3.63 23.21 26.92
N ILE A 729 -3.13 24.27 27.53
CA ILE A 729 -1.76 24.77 27.33
C ILE A 729 -0.69 23.70 27.55
N PRO A 730 -0.72 22.86 28.61
CA PRO A 730 0.23 21.78 28.77
C PRO A 730 0.23 20.78 27.60
N ASN A 731 -0.95 20.43 27.09
CA ASN A 731 -1.09 19.57 25.92
C ASN A 731 -0.57 20.24 24.63
N VAL A 732 -0.79 21.55 24.48
CA VAL A 732 -0.28 22.33 23.32
C VAL A 732 1.24 22.48 23.38
N VAL A 733 1.85 22.62 24.56
CA VAL A 733 3.31 22.62 24.77
C VAL A 733 3.90 21.29 24.32
N ASP A 734 3.36 20.18 24.78
CA ASP A 734 3.82 18.85 24.40
C ASP A 734 3.66 18.61 22.90
N TYR A 735 2.53 19.05 22.32
CA TYR A 735 2.29 18.93 20.89
C TYR A 735 3.33 19.73 20.07
N TYR A 736 3.64 20.95 20.48
CA TYR A 736 4.65 21.78 19.80
C TYR A 736 6.02 21.12 19.85
N LEU A 737 6.50 20.71 21.04
CA LEU A 737 7.80 20.04 21.20
C LEU A 737 7.85 18.74 20.40
N PHE A 738 6.74 18.02 20.35
CA PHE A 738 6.64 16.76 19.59
C PHE A 738 6.83 16.97 18.10
N ILE A 739 6.08 17.90 17.48
CA ILE A 739 6.18 18.15 16.04
C ILE A 739 7.51 18.84 15.67
N GLU A 740 8.06 19.65 16.58
CA GLU A 740 9.38 20.27 16.39
C GLU A 740 10.50 19.25 16.49
N LEU A 741 10.47 18.34 17.47
CA LEU A 741 11.48 17.28 17.64
C LEU A 741 11.69 16.52 16.34
N MET A 742 10.63 16.00 15.76
CA MET A 742 10.69 15.15 14.57
C MET A 742 10.59 15.92 13.24
N LEU A 743 10.51 17.25 13.31
CA LEU A 743 10.33 18.14 12.15
C LEU A 743 9.11 17.71 11.30
N ALA A 744 7.96 17.55 11.95
CA ALA A 744 6.70 17.11 11.34
C ALA A 744 6.08 18.26 10.52
N THR A 745 6.55 18.44 9.30
CA THR A 745 6.20 19.59 8.45
C THR A 745 4.75 19.60 7.99
N ASP A 746 4.05 18.46 8.07
CA ASP A 746 2.63 18.35 7.67
C ASP A 746 1.65 18.39 8.87
N ASN A 747 2.16 18.61 10.10
CA ASN A 747 1.39 18.50 11.34
C ASN A 747 1.24 19.80 12.15
N HIS A 748 1.58 20.95 11.57
CA HIS A 748 1.48 22.23 12.27
C HIS A 748 0.22 23.04 11.97
N GLY A 749 -0.74 22.45 11.29
CA GLY A 749 -2.04 23.01 10.93
C GLY A 749 -2.98 21.93 10.39
N LYS A 750 -2.51 21.17 9.41
CA LYS A 750 -3.16 19.96 8.89
C LYS A 750 -2.80 18.75 9.77
N ASN A 751 -3.52 17.63 9.61
CA ASN A 751 -3.28 16.37 10.33
C ASN A 751 -3.30 16.49 11.85
N MET A 752 -4.17 17.33 12.37
CA MET A 752 -4.43 17.51 13.80
C MET A 752 -5.87 17.16 14.15
N PHE A 753 -6.05 16.50 15.28
CA PHE A 753 -7.34 16.37 15.90
C PHE A 753 -7.53 17.44 16.97
N PHE A 754 -8.78 17.95 17.05
CA PHE A 754 -9.24 18.89 18.05
C PHE A 754 -10.43 18.26 18.75
N TYR A 755 -10.36 18.13 20.07
CA TYR A 755 -11.41 17.46 20.82
C TYR A 755 -11.92 18.28 22.00
N ASN A 756 -13.22 18.27 22.19
CA ASN A 756 -13.88 18.79 23.39
C ASN A 756 -14.59 17.63 24.10
N TYR A 757 -14.32 17.46 25.40
CA TYR A 757 -14.87 16.34 26.17
C TYR A 757 -16.36 16.46 26.38
N ASP A 758 -16.82 17.63 26.86
CA ASP A 758 -18.23 17.93 27.21
C ASP A 758 -18.50 19.43 27.19
N GLN A 759 -19.05 19.93 26.11
CA GLN A 759 -19.43 21.35 26.00
C GLN A 759 -20.59 21.78 26.92
N ARG A 760 -21.25 20.83 27.60
CA ARG A 760 -22.34 21.08 28.56
C ARG A 760 -21.85 21.02 30.01
N ALA A 761 -20.58 20.74 30.22
CA ALA A 761 -20.01 20.68 31.55
C ALA A 761 -20.07 22.08 32.29
N SER A 762 -20.12 22.07 33.60
CA SER A 762 -20.08 23.30 34.41
C SER A 762 -18.73 24.01 34.30
N THR A 763 -17.64 23.25 34.21
CA THR A 763 -16.24 23.72 34.04
C THR A 763 -15.59 23.10 32.83
N LEU A 764 -14.55 23.74 32.29
CA LEU A 764 -13.77 23.26 31.15
C LEU A 764 -14.59 22.99 29.84
N ARG A 765 -15.82 23.55 29.79
CA ARG A 765 -16.75 23.31 28.68
C ARG A 765 -16.25 23.85 27.32
N ARG A 766 -15.32 24.81 27.33
CA ARG A 766 -14.74 25.43 26.13
C ARG A 766 -13.40 24.82 25.74
N MET A 767 -12.81 24.06 26.66
CA MET A 767 -11.47 23.52 26.51
C MET A 767 -11.37 22.59 25.31
N ILE A 768 -10.40 22.86 24.45
CA ILE A 768 -10.00 22.02 23.29
C ILE A 768 -8.64 21.41 23.61
N GLY A 769 -8.54 20.11 23.51
CA GLY A 769 -7.27 19.39 23.46
C GLY A 769 -6.89 19.08 22.02
N VAL A 770 -5.61 18.85 21.77
CA VAL A 770 -5.06 18.48 20.46
C VAL A 770 -4.42 17.10 20.49
N ALA A 771 -4.45 16.39 19.36
CA ALA A 771 -3.78 15.13 19.19
C ALA A 771 -3.22 15.00 17.75
N PRO A 772 -2.07 14.35 17.57
CA PRO A 772 -1.45 14.20 16.25
C PRO A 772 -2.14 13.12 15.41
N TRP A 773 -1.90 13.22 14.10
CA TRP A 773 -2.32 12.24 13.13
C TRP A 773 -1.39 12.26 11.92
N ASP A 774 -1.17 11.09 11.28
CA ASP A 774 -0.46 11.01 9.98
C ASP A 774 1.00 11.50 10.09
N LEU A 775 1.83 10.73 10.81
CA LEU A 775 3.20 11.09 11.18
C LEU A 775 4.27 10.39 10.32
N ASP A 776 3.91 9.93 9.13
CA ASP A 776 4.84 9.27 8.21
C ASP A 776 5.88 10.23 7.63
N GLY A 777 5.52 11.51 7.45
CA GLY A 777 6.41 12.59 7.02
C GLY A 777 7.20 13.23 8.18
N THR A 778 8.05 12.45 8.88
CA THR A 778 8.80 12.87 10.07
C THR A 778 10.23 12.34 10.04
N TRP A 779 11.05 12.69 11.03
CA TRP A 779 12.42 12.16 11.22
C TRP A 779 13.29 12.27 9.96
N GLY A 780 13.29 13.47 9.38
CA GLY A 780 14.12 13.78 8.21
C GLY A 780 13.46 13.50 6.85
N ARG A 781 12.22 13.11 6.82
CA ARG A 781 11.43 12.91 5.58
C ARG A 781 10.18 13.77 5.56
N ARG A 782 9.76 14.17 4.36
CA ARG A 782 8.47 14.84 4.11
C ARG A 782 7.37 13.82 3.82
N TRP A 783 6.15 14.32 3.67
CA TRP A 783 4.95 13.58 3.26
C TRP A 783 5.09 12.84 1.91
N ASP A 784 6.06 13.20 1.06
CA ASP A 784 6.38 12.58 -0.23
C ASP A 784 7.62 11.66 -0.16
N GLY A 785 8.13 11.39 1.04
CA GLY A 785 9.33 10.58 1.28
C GLY A 785 10.66 11.29 0.97
N SER A 786 10.65 12.53 0.46
CA SER A 786 11.87 13.29 0.17
C SER A 786 12.52 13.84 1.45
N SER A 787 13.85 14.07 1.41
CA SER A 787 14.63 14.64 2.52
C SER A 787 15.19 16.05 2.24
N SER A 788 14.80 16.66 1.12
CA SER A 788 15.44 17.87 0.59
C SER A 788 15.36 19.08 1.53
N ILE A 789 14.30 19.20 2.33
CA ILE A 789 14.07 20.33 3.24
C ILE A 789 14.01 19.92 4.72
N CYS A 790 14.08 18.64 5.04
CA CYS A 790 13.98 18.14 6.41
C CYS A 790 15.34 17.92 7.05
N LYS A 791 16.20 18.96 7.02
CA LYS A 791 17.53 18.90 7.63
C LYS A 791 17.44 18.93 9.16
N PRO A 792 18.30 18.22 9.88
CA PRO A 792 18.21 18.13 11.34
C PRO A 792 18.46 19.48 12.05
N ASP A 793 19.23 20.37 11.43
CA ASP A 793 19.51 21.72 11.92
C ASP A 793 18.51 22.79 11.45
N GLN A 794 17.42 22.38 10.82
CA GLN A 794 16.38 23.28 10.34
C GLN A 794 15.60 23.86 11.52
N ASP A 795 15.55 25.19 11.58
CA ASP A 795 14.68 25.90 12.50
C ASP A 795 13.21 25.66 12.15
N PHE A 796 12.48 25.01 13.05
CA PHE A 796 11.08 24.68 12.84
C PHE A 796 10.19 25.91 12.63
N THR A 797 10.52 27.04 13.23
CA THR A 797 9.79 28.29 13.04
C THR A 797 9.79 28.74 11.57
N THR A 798 10.84 28.43 10.80
CA THR A 798 10.88 28.76 9.37
C THR A 798 9.85 28.00 8.55
N PHE A 799 9.47 26.78 8.94
CA PHE A 799 8.36 26.06 8.34
C PHE A 799 7.01 26.67 8.73
N LEU A 800 6.89 27.10 9.97
CA LEU A 800 5.69 27.79 10.43
C LEU A 800 5.43 29.09 9.64
N TRP A 801 6.50 29.72 9.13
CA TRP A 801 6.47 30.99 8.39
C TRP A 801 6.50 30.84 6.86
N ALA A 802 6.98 29.68 6.35
CA ALA A 802 7.26 29.47 4.93
C ALA A 802 6.01 29.18 4.08
N TYR A 803 4.86 28.92 4.67
CA TYR A 803 3.63 28.87 3.91
C TYR A 803 3.27 30.30 3.48
N GLU A 804 3.29 30.53 2.15
CA GLU A 804 2.99 31.78 1.49
C GLU A 804 1.98 32.62 2.30
N HIS A 805 2.48 33.66 2.99
CA HIS A 805 1.70 34.69 3.64
C HIS A 805 0.91 34.34 4.92
N GLY A 806 1.02 33.15 5.51
CA GLY A 806 0.25 32.80 6.68
C GLY A 806 1.10 32.49 7.92
N THR A 807 1.03 33.33 8.91
CA THR A 807 1.57 33.02 10.24
C THR A 807 0.67 31.99 10.92
N LEU A 808 1.25 30.90 11.42
CA LEU A 808 0.61 30.01 12.37
C LEU A 808 0.26 30.83 13.63
N THR A 809 -1.00 31.17 13.71
CA THR A 809 -1.35 32.24 14.63
C THR A 809 -1.38 31.77 16.08
N LEU A 810 -1.76 30.49 16.35
CA LEU A 810 -1.76 29.98 17.73
C LEU A 810 -0.34 29.97 18.31
N PHE A 811 0.60 29.28 17.68
CA PHE A 811 1.97 29.14 18.17
C PHE A 811 2.71 30.48 18.14
N HIS A 812 2.53 31.30 17.09
CA HIS A 812 3.11 32.64 17.00
C HIS A 812 2.62 33.57 18.12
N ARG A 813 1.31 33.55 18.40
CA ARG A 813 0.75 34.37 19.46
C ARG A 813 1.19 33.90 20.85
N LEU A 814 1.34 32.57 21.04
CA LEU A 814 1.88 32.01 22.28
C LEU A 814 3.34 32.43 22.48
N GLN A 815 4.17 32.39 21.40
CA GLN A 815 5.58 32.84 21.45
C GLN A 815 5.74 34.31 21.84
N ASN A 816 4.76 35.15 21.51
CA ASN A 816 4.76 36.58 21.80
C ASN A 816 3.88 36.95 23.01
N SER A 817 3.30 35.97 23.71
CA SER A 817 2.46 36.20 24.89
C SER A 817 3.28 36.81 26.03
N LYS A 818 2.61 37.73 26.75
CA LYS A 818 3.16 38.37 27.96
C LYS A 818 2.71 37.68 29.23
N THR A 819 1.61 36.90 29.18
CA THR A 819 1.04 36.21 30.31
C THR A 819 1.40 34.75 30.39
N ILE A 820 1.59 34.12 29.22
CA ILE A 820 2.05 32.73 29.11
C ILE A 820 3.54 32.77 28.83
N SER A 821 4.36 32.34 29.79
CA SER A 821 5.82 32.23 29.68
C SER A 821 6.16 31.10 28.73
N TRP A 822 5.76 31.21 27.44
CA TRP A 822 5.83 30.12 26.44
C TRP A 822 7.25 29.54 26.27
N LYS A 823 8.24 30.40 26.17
CA LYS A 823 9.65 29.99 26.01
C LYS A 823 10.16 29.21 27.23
N GLU A 824 9.82 29.68 28.41
CA GLU A 824 10.16 29.03 29.66
C GLU A 824 9.47 27.66 29.75
N LEU A 825 8.17 27.59 29.46
CA LEU A 825 7.41 26.32 29.45
C LEU A 825 8.03 25.32 28.47
N LEU A 826 8.38 25.75 27.27
CA LEU A 826 9.05 24.90 26.30
C LEU A 826 10.43 24.44 26.80
N SER A 827 11.27 25.35 27.32
CA SER A 827 12.63 25.01 27.78
C SER A 827 12.60 24.07 28.98
N GLU A 828 11.73 24.33 29.95
CA GLU A 828 11.55 23.46 31.14
C GLU A 828 11.06 22.08 30.73
N ARG A 829 10.02 22.02 29.88
CA ARG A 829 9.47 20.75 29.44
C ARG A 829 10.43 19.98 28.52
N TYR A 830 11.15 20.67 27.62
CA TYR A 830 12.17 20.06 26.80
C TYR A 830 13.29 19.45 27.68
N ALA A 831 13.76 20.17 28.68
CA ALA A 831 14.80 19.68 29.59
C ALA A 831 14.35 18.44 30.39
N GLU A 832 13.07 18.37 30.79
CA GLU A 832 12.48 17.18 31.41
C GLU A 832 12.46 16.00 30.42
N LEU A 833 11.95 16.23 29.22
CA LEU A 833 11.81 15.21 28.18
C LEU A 833 13.19 14.71 27.70
N ARG A 834 14.17 15.60 27.61
CA ARG A 834 15.53 15.28 27.17
C ARG A 834 16.25 14.31 28.09
N GLN A 835 15.88 14.30 29.36
CA GLN A 835 16.38 13.35 30.37
C GLN A 835 15.62 12.01 30.38
N THR A 836 14.55 11.88 29.58
CA THR A 836 13.66 10.72 29.59
C THR A 836 13.32 10.28 28.16
N TYR A 837 12.16 10.66 27.68
CA TYR A 837 11.60 10.19 26.40
C TYR A 837 12.33 10.75 25.16
N PHE A 838 12.97 11.94 25.28
CA PHE A 838 13.75 12.56 24.20
C PHE A 838 15.25 12.30 24.40
N ALA A 839 15.66 11.42 25.30
CA ALA A 839 17.02 10.93 25.35
C ALA A 839 17.37 10.23 24.02
N GLU A 840 18.57 10.46 23.51
CA GLU A 840 19.01 9.93 22.21
C GLU A 840 18.83 8.41 22.14
N GLU A 841 19.30 7.70 23.14
CA GLU A 841 19.15 6.25 23.26
C GLU A 841 17.66 5.83 23.26
N SER A 842 16.79 6.52 24.03
CA SER A 842 15.36 6.23 24.07
C SER A 842 14.68 6.40 22.72
N LEU A 843 15.08 7.40 21.93
CA LEU A 843 14.52 7.64 20.61
C LEU A 843 15.04 6.64 19.58
N THR A 844 16.34 6.37 19.58
CA THR A 844 16.96 5.45 18.60
C THR A 844 16.54 4.00 18.85
N ASP A 845 16.41 3.58 20.10
CA ASP A 845 15.98 2.22 20.47
C ASP A 845 14.56 1.90 20.01
N ARG A 846 13.68 2.90 19.91
CA ARG A 846 12.33 2.71 19.36
C ARG A 846 12.36 2.21 17.91
N PHE A 847 13.22 2.80 17.09
CA PHE A 847 13.42 2.39 15.70
C PHE A 847 14.16 1.07 15.60
N GLU A 848 15.23 0.91 16.39
CA GLU A 848 16.05 -0.30 16.40
C GLU A 848 15.25 -1.55 16.82
N THR A 849 14.35 -1.40 17.79
CA THR A 849 13.49 -2.49 18.25
C THR A 849 12.63 -3.06 17.12
N TYR A 850 12.01 -2.21 16.30
CA TYR A 850 11.19 -2.67 15.19
C TYR A 850 12.05 -3.14 14.00
N ALA A 851 13.15 -2.46 13.69
CA ALA A 851 14.06 -2.88 12.63
C ALA A 851 14.59 -4.30 12.90
N SER A 852 15.09 -4.54 14.12
CA SER A 852 15.55 -5.85 14.53
C SER A 852 14.45 -6.92 14.50
N LEU A 853 13.21 -6.55 14.85
CA LEU A 853 12.06 -7.47 14.75
C LEU A 853 11.78 -7.84 13.30
N PHE A 854 11.84 -6.89 12.38
CA PHE A 854 11.62 -7.14 10.94
C PHE A 854 12.72 -8.04 10.38
N GLU A 855 13.99 -7.78 10.74
CA GLU A 855 15.15 -8.56 10.30
C GLU A 855 15.08 -10.02 10.78
N VAL A 856 14.89 -10.26 12.07
CA VAL A 856 14.82 -11.64 12.59
C VAL A 856 13.58 -12.40 12.12
N SER A 857 12.61 -11.68 11.58
CA SER A 857 11.42 -12.23 10.93
C SER A 857 11.64 -12.48 9.42
N GLY A 858 12.74 -11.97 8.83
CA GLY A 858 12.94 -11.93 7.38
C GLY A 858 11.89 -11.08 6.64
N ALA A 859 11.13 -10.27 7.38
CA ALA A 859 10.05 -9.47 6.85
C ALA A 859 10.56 -8.25 6.06
N ASP A 860 11.70 -7.70 6.43
CA ASP A 860 12.40 -6.62 5.74
C ASP A 860 12.82 -7.04 4.33
N GLU A 861 13.38 -8.25 4.18
CA GLU A 861 13.75 -8.82 2.88
C GLU A 861 12.50 -9.06 2.01
N ARG A 862 11.43 -9.61 2.60
CA ARG A 862 10.16 -9.82 1.87
C ARG A 862 9.50 -8.51 1.48
N GLU A 863 9.50 -7.50 2.35
CA GLU A 863 9.01 -6.15 2.04
C GLU A 863 9.83 -5.51 0.93
N GLY A 864 11.16 -5.51 1.06
CA GLY A 864 12.07 -5.01 0.04
C GLY A 864 11.86 -5.73 -1.29
N GLY A 865 11.78 -7.04 -1.26
CA GLY A 865 11.53 -7.84 -2.45
C GLY A 865 10.21 -7.51 -3.14
N ARG A 866 9.13 -7.37 -2.37
CA ARG A 866 7.78 -7.08 -2.89
C ARG A 866 7.67 -5.66 -3.45
N TRP A 867 8.30 -4.67 -2.82
CA TRP A 867 8.02 -3.26 -3.07
C TRP A 867 9.24 -2.42 -3.48
N ALA A 868 10.49 -2.91 -3.38
CA ALA A 868 11.69 -2.12 -3.62
C ALA A 868 11.73 -1.42 -4.98
N LYS A 869 11.26 -2.08 -6.03
CA LYS A 869 11.23 -1.51 -7.39
C LYS A 869 10.25 -0.34 -7.53
N LEU A 870 9.16 -0.35 -6.76
CA LEU A 870 8.08 0.64 -6.84
C LEU A 870 8.21 1.73 -5.78
N MET A 871 8.69 1.37 -4.59
CA MET A 871 8.64 2.22 -3.39
C MET A 871 10.03 2.57 -2.84
N HIS A 872 11.09 1.94 -3.34
CA HIS A 872 12.48 2.14 -2.88
C HIS A 872 12.67 1.94 -1.36
N TYR A 873 12.04 0.93 -0.78
CA TYR A 873 12.24 0.59 0.62
C TYR A 873 13.64 0.08 0.88
N ASP A 874 14.26 0.63 1.92
CA ASP A 874 15.52 0.22 2.51
C ASP A 874 15.37 0.48 4.01
N ILE A 875 14.79 -0.50 4.71
CA ILE A 875 14.40 -0.33 6.12
C ILE A 875 15.63 -0.06 6.98
N ARG A 876 16.66 -0.90 6.87
CA ARG A 876 17.89 -0.75 7.68
C ARG A 876 18.61 0.56 7.35
N GLY A 877 18.86 0.85 6.08
CA GLY A 877 19.52 2.08 5.67
C GLY A 877 18.77 3.34 6.07
N ASP A 878 17.42 3.30 6.07
CA ASP A 878 16.62 4.44 6.50
C ASP A 878 16.54 4.56 8.04
N VAL A 879 16.60 3.47 8.79
CA VAL A 879 16.74 3.50 10.25
C VAL A 879 18.09 4.07 10.67
N ASP A 880 19.18 3.70 10.01
CA ASP A 880 20.50 4.28 10.26
C ASP A 880 20.52 5.80 9.93
N TYR A 881 19.88 6.20 8.83
CA TYR A 881 19.66 7.61 8.51
C TYR A 881 18.87 8.32 9.60
N ILE A 882 17.80 7.74 10.14
CA ILE A 882 17.00 8.32 11.24
C ILE A 882 17.87 8.51 12.48
N LYS A 883 18.65 7.51 12.88
CA LYS A 883 19.53 7.57 14.06
C LYS A 883 20.54 8.72 13.95
N GLU A 884 21.22 8.82 12.82
CA GLU A 884 22.13 9.94 12.56
C GLU A 884 21.41 11.30 12.55
N TRP A 885 20.19 11.33 11.98
CA TRP A 885 19.38 12.53 11.96
C TRP A 885 18.95 12.96 13.38
N ILE A 886 18.52 12.02 14.24
CA ILE A 886 18.16 12.25 15.65
C ILE A 886 19.32 12.87 16.41
N THR A 887 20.53 12.31 16.33
CA THR A 887 21.74 12.85 17.00
C THR A 887 21.95 14.32 16.65
N LYS A 888 21.89 14.65 15.35
CA LYS A 888 22.07 16.02 14.86
C LYS A 888 20.91 16.93 15.26
N ARG A 889 19.68 16.41 15.26
CA ARG A 889 18.49 17.17 15.65
C ARG A 889 18.52 17.54 17.14
N LEU A 890 18.85 16.60 17.99
CA LEU A 890 18.98 16.84 19.42
C LEU A 890 20.07 17.87 19.73
N ALA A 891 21.22 17.79 19.08
CA ALA A 891 22.29 18.79 19.24
C ALA A 891 21.85 20.21 18.84
N PHE A 892 21.01 20.33 17.80
CA PHE A 892 20.42 21.60 17.41
C PHE A 892 19.42 22.11 18.46
N LEU A 893 18.49 21.25 18.90
CA LEU A 893 17.46 21.62 19.86
C LEU A 893 18.02 21.90 21.26
N ASP A 894 19.04 21.14 21.70
CA ASP A 894 19.77 21.38 22.96
C ASP A 894 20.33 22.82 22.99
N LYS A 895 20.94 23.24 21.88
CA LYS A 895 21.41 24.61 21.73
C LYS A 895 20.25 25.65 21.72
N GLN A 896 19.16 25.34 21.04
CA GLN A 896 17.98 26.21 20.93
C GLN A 896 17.33 26.46 22.31
N TYR A 897 17.15 25.39 23.09
CA TYR A 897 16.51 25.42 24.41
C TYR A 897 17.50 25.66 25.55
N GLY A 898 18.79 25.81 25.26
CA GLY A 898 19.80 26.00 26.28
C GLY A 898 19.99 24.79 27.22
N TYR A 899 19.60 23.60 26.74
CA TYR A 899 19.83 22.38 27.48
C TYR A 899 21.32 22.02 27.49
N VAL A 900 21.84 21.82 28.65
CA VAL A 900 23.19 21.28 28.85
C VAL A 900 22.99 19.97 29.60
N GLU A 901 23.39 18.89 28.95
CA GLU A 901 23.44 17.62 29.62
C GLU A 901 24.32 17.81 30.87
N SER A 902 23.69 17.74 32.04
CA SER A 902 24.49 17.78 33.27
C SER A 902 25.47 16.64 33.16
N ALA A 903 26.76 16.96 33.08
CA ALA A 903 27.83 15.96 33.16
C ALA A 903 27.52 15.11 34.39
N GLY A 904 26.97 13.93 34.15
CA GLY A 904 26.67 13.01 35.23
C GLY A 904 27.95 12.91 36.03
N ILE A 905 27.88 13.05 37.37
CA ILE A 905 28.95 12.61 38.24
C ILE A 905 29.36 11.29 37.64
N ASP A 906 30.61 11.17 37.20
CA ASP A 906 31.17 9.95 36.59
C ASP A 906 30.52 8.76 37.24
N ALA A 907 29.81 7.94 36.45
CA ALA A 907 29.18 6.73 37.01
C ALA A 907 30.32 5.93 37.63
N VAL A 908 30.34 5.97 38.93
CA VAL A 908 31.18 4.99 39.65
C VAL A 908 30.65 3.68 39.13
N GLU A 909 31.45 2.96 38.34
CA GLU A 909 31.15 1.62 37.90
C GLU A 909 30.82 0.81 39.14
N ILE A 910 29.54 0.69 39.46
CA ILE A 910 29.07 -0.15 40.53
C ILE A 910 28.98 -1.54 39.94
N ASP A 911 30.10 -2.22 39.97
CA ASP A 911 30.22 -3.61 39.54
C ASP A 911 29.09 -4.46 40.16
N HIS A 912 28.16 -4.91 39.33
CA HIS A 912 27.20 -5.97 39.57
C HIS A 912 26.18 -5.75 40.71
N VAL A 913 25.34 -4.70 40.61
CA VAL A 913 24.15 -4.55 41.46
C VAL A 913 22.88 -4.79 40.62
N GLY A 914 22.21 -5.91 40.90
CA GLY A 914 20.85 -6.16 40.38
C GLY A 914 19.79 -5.56 41.32
N VAL A 915 18.78 -4.85 40.79
CA VAL A 915 17.68 -4.28 41.61
C VAL A 915 16.34 -4.67 41.02
N THR A 916 15.45 -5.23 41.85
CA THR A 916 14.08 -5.59 41.44
C THR A 916 13.07 -5.06 42.43
N GLY A 917 11.93 -4.53 41.94
CA GLY A 917 10.87 -4.03 42.80
C GLY A 917 9.86 -5.10 43.19
N GLY A 918 9.35 -4.98 44.41
CA GLY A 918 8.31 -5.83 45.00
C GLY A 918 7.19 -5.03 45.65
N ASP A 919 6.24 -5.70 46.32
CA ASP A 919 5.16 -5.06 47.05
C ASP A 919 5.71 -4.38 48.33
N GLY A 920 5.76 -3.06 48.30
CA GLY A 920 6.26 -2.23 49.40
C GLY A 920 7.76 -2.43 49.68
N CYS A 921 8.53 -3.03 48.76
CA CYS A 921 9.93 -3.37 49.00
C CYS A 921 10.76 -3.33 47.71
N LEU A 922 12.11 -3.35 47.90
CA LEU A 922 13.09 -3.59 46.83
C LEU A 922 13.90 -4.83 47.17
N TYR A 923 14.30 -5.60 46.18
CA TYR A 923 15.31 -6.65 46.26
C TYR A 923 16.57 -6.13 45.60
N ILE A 924 17.66 -6.09 46.33
CA ILE A 924 18.98 -5.65 45.85
C ILE A 924 19.93 -6.84 45.89
N GLN A 925 20.44 -7.22 44.74
CA GLN A 925 21.49 -8.24 44.62
C GLN A 925 22.85 -7.57 44.49
N SER A 926 23.80 -7.92 45.31
CA SER A 926 25.17 -7.40 45.23
C SER A 926 26.17 -8.54 45.40
N ASN A 927 27.32 -8.44 44.75
CA ASN A 927 28.41 -9.40 44.89
C ASN A 927 29.45 -8.94 45.92
N ILE A 928 29.36 -7.68 46.37
CA ILE A 928 30.27 -7.10 47.39
C ILE A 928 29.48 -6.37 48.47
N LYS A 929 30.15 -6.08 49.57
CA LYS A 929 29.57 -5.22 50.60
C LYS A 929 29.75 -3.77 50.22
N GLN A 930 28.61 -3.02 50.09
CA GLN A 930 28.61 -1.61 49.69
C GLN A 930 27.42 -0.84 50.20
N ASP A 931 27.53 0.48 50.21
CA ASP A 931 26.42 1.40 50.55
C ASP A 931 25.66 1.83 49.28
N ILE A 932 24.35 1.58 49.27
CA ILE A 932 23.47 1.93 48.14
C ILE A 932 22.47 2.98 48.58
N SER A 933 22.31 4.00 47.76
CA SER A 933 21.34 5.07 47.94
C SER A 933 20.11 4.83 47.08
N VAL A 934 18.93 4.99 47.67
CA VAL A 934 17.62 4.89 47.02
C VAL A 934 17.07 6.31 46.85
N TYR A 935 16.79 6.74 45.67
CA TYR A 935 16.25 8.05 45.35
C TYR A 935 14.82 7.95 44.82
N ASN A 936 13.98 8.93 45.06
CA ASN A 936 12.71 9.09 44.35
C ASN A 936 12.93 9.75 42.97
N LEU A 937 11.89 9.85 42.15
CA LEU A 937 11.96 10.46 40.82
C LEU A 937 12.37 11.93 40.80
N SER A 938 12.19 12.66 41.93
CA SER A 938 12.67 14.04 42.00
C SER A 938 14.15 14.15 42.41
N GLY A 939 14.88 13.03 42.47
CA GLY A 939 16.29 12.97 42.87
C GLY A 939 16.51 13.12 44.38
N ALA A 940 15.44 13.17 45.18
CA ALA A 940 15.58 13.27 46.65
C ALA A 940 15.96 11.88 47.21
N LEU A 941 16.98 11.87 48.10
CA LEU A 941 17.41 10.67 48.81
C LEU A 941 16.31 10.17 49.75
N VAL A 942 15.75 8.99 49.47
CA VAL A 942 14.73 8.34 50.31
C VAL A 942 15.34 7.48 51.37
N ARG A 943 16.40 6.76 51.04
CA ARG A 943 17.06 5.84 51.97
C ARG A 943 18.49 5.56 51.53
N ARG A 944 19.39 5.30 52.52
CA ARG A 944 20.72 4.75 52.30
C ARG A 944 20.77 3.42 53.03
N VAL A 945 21.20 2.38 52.33
CA VAL A 945 21.26 0.99 52.86
C VAL A 945 22.62 0.40 52.59
N GLN A 946 23.20 -0.30 53.58
CA GLN A 946 24.39 -1.08 53.42
C GLN A 946 23.97 -2.50 53.02
N VAL A 947 24.40 -2.94 51.84
CA VAL A 947 24.13 -4.28 51.31
C VAL A 947 25.36 -5.15 51.45
N ASN A 948 25.15 -6.44 51.74
CA ASN A 948 26.19 -7.48 51.77
C ASN A 948 26.08 -8.36 50.51
N PRO A 949 27.09 -9.18 50.19
CA PRO A 949 26.98 -10.13 49.08
C PRO A 949 25.74 -11.03 49.24
N GLY A 950 24.99 -11.17 48.12
CA GLY A 950 23.72 -11.89 48.05
C GLY A 950 22.52 -10.96 47.74
N VAL A 951 21.31 -11.52 47.82
CA VAL A 951 20.05 -10.78 47.63
C VAL A 951 19.53 -10.29 48.96
N GLN A 952 19.29 -8.99 49.09
CA GLN A 952 18.70 -8.38 50.28
C GLN A 952 17.38 -7.68 49.95
N ARG A 953 16.42 -7.85 50.87
CA ARG A 953 15.11 -7.18 50.76
C ARG A 953 15.10 -5.91 51.59
N ILE A 954 14.65 -4.82 51.00
CA ILE A 954 14.54 -3.52 51.66
C ILE A 954 13.05 -3.15 51.73
N ASP A 955 12.47 -3.27 52.92
CA ASP A 955 11.04 -3.05 53.15
C ASP A 955 10.72 -1.59 53.54
N GLY A 956 9.41 -1.25 53.50
CA GLY A 956 8.88 0.02 53.98
C GLY A 956 9.02 1.17 52.99
N LEU A 957 9.02 0.88 51.69
CA LEU A 957 8.98 1.85 50.63
C LEU A 957 7.53 2.06 50.17
N ALA A 958 7.17 3.29 49.96
CA ALA A 958 5.85 3.61 49.37
C ALA A 958 5.75 3.13 47.93
N LYS A 959 4.55 2.84 47.44
CA LYS A 959 4.33 2.55 46.01
C LYS A 959 4.82 3.73 45.18
N GLY A 960 5.63 3.43 44.16
CA GLY A 960 6.23 4.45 43.31
C GLY A 960 7.48 3.96 42.61
N MET A 961 8.02 4.84 41.76
CA MET A 961 9.27 4.58 41.05
C MET A 961 10.44 5.17 41.84
N TYR A 962 11.54 4.41 41.90
CA TYR A 962 12.77 4.77 42.59
C TYR A 962 13.97 4.60 41.66
N VAL A 963 15.03 5.36 41.93
CA VAL A 963 16.32 5.20 41.27
C VAL A 963 17.29 4.61 42.28
N VAL A 964 17.88 3.45 41.98
CA VAL A 964 18.75 2.68 42.87
C VAL A 964 19.93 2.14 42.08
N ALA A 965 21.14 2.52 42.43
CA ALA A 965 22.36 2.13 41.72
C ALA A 965 22.28 2.36 40.19
N GLY A 966 21.69 3.51 39.78
CA GLY A 966 21.50 3.85 38.38
C GLY A 966 20.26 3.21 37.70
N ALA A 967 19.68 2.17 38.30
CA ALA A 967 18.49 1.50 37.74
C ALA A 967 17.18 2.16 38.21
N LYS A 968 16.20 2.30 37.35
CA LYS A 968 14.82 2.70 37.69
C LYS A 968 14.02 1.45 38.07
N VAL A 969 13.38 1.46 39.24
CA VAL A 969 12.67 0.31 39.77
C VAL A 969 11.31 0.72 40.33
N ILE A 970 10.30 -0.06 40.04
CA ILE A 970 8.92 0.16 40.50
C ILE A 970 8.66 -0.66 41.77
N VAL A 971 8.34 -0.01 42.90
CA VAL A 971 7.76 -0.63 44.10
C VAL A 971 6.24 -0.64 43.93
N LYS A 972 5.63 -1.81 43.96
CA LYS A 972 4.20 -2.06 43.73
C LYS A 972 3.36 -1.82 44.99
#